data_74ea7da7b72b0538e442f16f54d4d951
#
_entry.id   74ea7da7b72b0538e442f16f54d4d951
#
_cell.length_a   1.000
_cell.length_b   1.000
_cell.length_c   1.000
_cell.angle_alpha   90.00
_cell.angle_beta   90.00
_cell.angle_gamma   90.00
#
_symmetry.space_group_name_H-M   'P 1'
#
loop_
_entity.id
_entity.type
_entity.pdbx_description
1 polymer ?
#
loop_
_entity_poly.entity_id
_entity_poly.type
_entity_poly.pdbx_seq_one_letter_code
_entity_poly.pdbx_strand_id
1 'polypeptide(L)'
;MDKKDIFRKNSTFEKNALNKLSNMKRIATLILTLFVVLVTYAQHYKQLISEGTHTVEDIKHEAKQYFDSVGRERGTGYTPYRRWLYFAERSMDETGRLKSPEFYYNELIDYNSRINNEGFANRTTVGAWEDMGPTYWNATSGYNPGVGRITSIAIEEGNLNHIIVGSETGGVWKSLDGGVSWQVLTDNLANIDVYALAIDPINNTHYYWGSTGGTIFKSTDAGATWSLHSDVGNGVVNKILIDPTDTSKIYASAQGGGLFKSIDGGLSWARIHSSASTGYDIEFKPGDPSVVYASGTVFYKSSDGGATFSSGGEIASWSQEFVSGSLSWTITGANQNSSVTPKTGSGLGLFYINNFTSPSTRLVSPALDLSGATNPILKFSYSQVEWLGDQDELKVLYRTSASSNWEEIAHYTTDVTAWNDITLNLPNPTSDYYIAFEGQANYGRGITLDDISIEADNLGVVFSEGFEGASNEFSNGVKMIGVSADDPSIVYVLEADGGVFGGFHKSTDEGSSFVKLNHDNKNYFGYDTLGQDNLGQAPRDMDIVVHPEDANDVHIAGINSWRSIDGGATFSITSQWTPGNAASLNIGYCHADVDIMLFAQEGSSTNPITKLFLGTDGGIFRADNPRLVSSNYYTDITTGMGIRQFYKIGISQTNPVIVTGGSQDNGSSTLGANGLWTDWWGADGMEGFIDKNDTQIMYGTSQFGSFVKTFNGGLSINGVAQPDGKGGNFNWNWIVPYGQDPLVNNRIYSAFDEVYQSNNGGNSWTSISQNFGSNIDHFKVAPSDNTVKYLAINGSFYISIGNNTNWTAASLNLNGGRINEIAIHPTNPAKVAIATTDSGKVYVSNNNGVTWNSIAWDLPNFVPQALAWQDNGEDGLYVGMNYGVYYTDNSLGNTWIPFNNGLPNVRINELEINTAENKLYAATYGRGLWRTDLYDEALSISDFNIDNLSVYPNPAKDFINLKWNRSEGVNVRLYNVLGDLVYYAKNKDLSKTLRMDTSAFAEGLYFVKLNTSIGEITKKVIIE
;
A
#
# COMPACT_ATOMS: atom_id res chain seq x y z
N MET A 1 78.29 15.56 23.63
CA MET A 1 77.11 15.31 22.85
C MET A 1 76.74 16.58 22.15
N ASP A 2 76.90 16.57 20.83
CA ASP A 2 76.91 17.71 19.96
C ASP A 2 75.46 18.28 19.74
N LYS A 3 75.33 19.61 19.86
CA LYS A 3 74.05 20.29 19.63
C LYS A 3 73.40 19.99 18.26
N LYS A 4 74.16 19.45 17.34
CA LYS A 4 73.65 19.03 16.00
C LYS A 4 72.78 17.72 16.02
N ASP A 5 72.97 16.84 16.98
CA ASP A 5 72.22 15.59 17.11
C ASP A 5 70.83 15.80 17.72
N ILE A 6 70.62 16.84 18.56
CA ILE A 6 69.35 17.17 19.15
C ILE A 6 68.42 17.80 18.08
N PHE A 7 68.95 18.65 17.20
CA PHE A 7 68.15 19.24 16.09
C PHE A 7 67.77 18.23 15.03
N ARG A 8 68.56 17.20 14.77
CA ARG A 8 68.20 16.13 13.82
C ARG A 8 67.10 15.20 14.36
N LYS A 9 67.13 14.89 15.66
CA LYS A 9 66.07 14.09 16.29
C LYS A 9 64.71 14.81 16.34
N ASN A 10 64.71 16.15 16.65
CA ASN A 10 63.45 16.90 16.66
C ASN A 10 62.82 17.07 15.26
N SER A 11 63.63 17.28 14.21
CA SER A 11 63.11 17.40 12.84
C SER A 11 62.58 16.05 12.28
N THR A 12 63.09 14.91 12.75
CA THR A 12 62.60 13.61 12.38
C THR A 12 61.32 13.26 13.13
N PHE A 13 61.17 13.73 14.38
CA PHE A 13 59.96 13.54 15.19
C PHE A 13 58.80 14.39 14.63
N GLU A 14 59.06 15.65 14.22
CA GLU A 14 58.06 16.55 13.60
C GLU A 14 57.63 16.01 12.23
N LYS A 15 58.54 15.52 11.37
CA LYS A 15 58.21 14.88 10.09
C LYS A 15 57.39 13.61 10.25
N ASN A 16 57.69 12.79 11.26
CA ASN A 16 56.90 11.58 11.53
C ASN A 16 55.52 11.89 12.10
N ALA A 17 55.42 12.94 12.93
CA ALA A 17 54.13 13.44 13.45
C ALA A 17 53.24 14.02 12.31
N LEU A 18 53.84 14.86 11.41
CA LEU A 18 53.15 15.41 10.24
C LEU A 18 52.70 14.33 9.24
N ASN A 19 53.54 13.31 9.03
CA ASN A 19 53.16 12.15 8.19
C ASN A 19 52.06 11.30 8.83
N LYS A 20 52.05 11.09 10.14
CA LYS A 20 50.92 10.45 10.85
C LYS A 20 49.65 11.26 10.75
N LEU A 21 49.70 12.59 10.93
CA LEU A 21 48.52 13.49 10.79
C LEU A 21 47.97 13.51 9.35
N SER A 22 48.88 13.49 8.34
CA SER A 22 48.50 13.39 6.92
C SER A 22 47.84 12.06 6.60
N ASN A 23 48.38 10.95 7.14
CA ASN A 23 47.75 9.63 6.95
C ASN A 23 46.43 9.50 7.67
N MET A 24 46.29 10.03 8.90
CA MET A 24 45.02 10.09 9.62
C MET A 24 43.97 10.94 8.86
N LYS A 25 44.37 12.10 8.31
CA LYS A 25 43.47 12.90 7.47
C LYS A 25 43.07 12.15 6.18
N ARG A 26 43.98 11.43 5.52
CA ARG A 26 43.64 10.58 4.36
C ARG A 26 42.72 9.44 4.71
N ILE A 27 42.94 8.78 5.85
CA ILE A 27 42.06 7.71 6.36
C ILE A 27 40.69 8.30 6.74
N ALA A 28 40.66 9.42 7.42
CA ALA A 28 39.40 10.11 7.76
C ALA A 28 38.64 10.56 6.49
N THR A 29 39.36 11.11 5.49
CA THR A 29 38.75 11.48 4.19
C THR A 29 38.26 10.24 3.45
N LEU A 30 39.03 9.12 3.49
CA LEU A 30 38.60 7.85 2.88
C LEU A 30 37.37 7.26 3.58
N ILE A 31 37.32 7.31 4.92
CA ILE A 31 36.17 6.89 5.73
C ILE A 31 34.99 7.82 5.46
N LEU A 32 35.20 9.13 5.40
CA LEU A 32 34.13 10.09 5.06
C LEU A 32 33.61 9.90 3.65
N THR A 33 34.52 9.63 2.69
CA THR A 33 34.12 9.31 1.29
C THR A 33 33.40 7.97 1.21
N LEU A 34 33.80 6.96 1.98
CA LEU A 34 33.09 5.69 2.09
C LEU A 34 31.71 5.88 2.73
N PHE A 35 31.60 6.71 3.79
CA PHE A 35 30.33 7.06 4.42
C PHE A 35 29.41 7.83 3.48
N VAL A 36 29.92 8.80 2.73
CA VAL A 36 29.16 9.56 1.73
C VAL A 36 28.69 8.64 0.60
N VAL A 37 29.51 7.68 0.17
CA VAL A 37 29.12 6.67 -0.83
C VAL A 37 28.08 5.70 -0.25
N LEU A 38 28.16 5.33 1.02
CA LEU A 38 27.16 4.47 1.67
C LEU A 38 25.80 5.17 1.88
N VAL A 39 25.81 6.48 2.13
CA VAL A 39 24.56 7.27 2.28
C VAL A 39 23.87 7.51 0.92
N THR A 40 24.60 7.55 -0.19
CA THR A 40 24.01 7.69 -1.54
C THR A 40 23.38 6.40 -2.08
N TYR A 41 23.63 5.23 -1.49
CA TYR A 41 23.00 3.95 -1.87
C TYR A 41 21.73 3.61 -1.07
N ALA A 42 21.30 4.47 -0.14
CA ALA A 42 20.11 4.22 0.66
C ALA A 42 18.86 4.18 -0.25
N GLN A 43 18.39 2.97 -0.58
CA GLN A 43 17.12 2.69 -1.25
C GLN A 43 16.94 3.28 -2.67
N HIS A 44 18.03 3.53 -3.39
CA HIS A 44 17.99 4.06 -4.78
C HIS A 44 17.09 3.21 -5.70
N TYR A 45 17.00 1.90 -5.51
CA TYR A 45 16.10 1.03 -6.27
C TYR A 45 14.62 1.43 -6.13
N LYS A 46 14.18 1.97 -4.98
CA LYS A 46 12.79 2.45 -4.79
C LYS A 46 12.52 3.71 -5.64
N GLN A 47 13.52 4.58 -5.75
CA GLN A 47 13.43 5.74 -6.62
C GLN A 47 13.29 5.30 -8.09
N LEU A 48 14.08 4.33 -8.55
CA LEU A 48 13.98 3.80 -9.92
C LEU A 48 12.63 3.15 -10.20
N ILE A 49 12.04 2.45 -9.20
CA ILE A 49 10.68 1.91 -9.29
C ILE A 49 9.67 3.05 -9.49
N SER A 50 9.74 4.10 -8.67
CA SER A 50 8.77 5.20 -8.73
C SER A 50 8.92 6.07 -9.97
N GLU A 51 10.13 6.22 -10.52
CA GLU A 51 10.36 6.93 -11.78
C GLU A 51 9.74 6.23 -13.00
N GLY A 52 9.60 4.87 -12.97
CA GLY A 52 8.93 4.09 -14.00
C GLY A 52 9.62 4.07 -15.37
N THR A 53 10.84 4.60 -15.48
CA THR A 53 11.57 4.76 -16.75
C THR A 53 12.69 3.74 -16.96
N HIS A 54 13.00 2.95 -15.94
CA HIS A 54 14.11 1.99 -15.93
C HIS A 54 13.64 0.58 -16.30
N THR A 55 14.56 -0.27 -16.74
CA THR A 55 14.26 -1.69 -16.96
C THR A 55 14.15 -2.43 -15.62
N VAL A 56 13.35 -3.50 -15.59
CA VAL A 56 13.25 -4.37 -14.41
C VAL A 56 14.64 -4.91 -14.00
N GLU A 57 15.52 -5.17 -14.97
CA GLU A 57 16.88 -5.68 -14.68
C GLU A 57 17.79 -4.61 -14.06
N ASP A 58 17.68 -3.34 -14.47
CA ASP A 58 18.41 -2.23 -13.84
C ASP A 58 17.99 -2.12 -12.35
N ILE A 59 16.69 -2.16 -12.09
CA ILE A 59 16.15 -2.10 -10.72
C ILE A 59 16.60 -3.30 -9.89
N LYS A 60 16.62 -4.52 -10.46
CA LYS A 60 17.13 -5.73 -9.79
C LYS A 60 18.61 -5.58 -9.43
N HIS A 61 19.41 -4.98 -10.32
CA HIS A 61 20.83 -4.77 -10.08
C HIS A 61 21.05 -3.86 -8.86
N GLU A 62 20.38 -2.71 -8.82
CA GLU A 62 20.47 -1.76 -7.70
C GLU A 62 19.90 -2.34 -6.39
N ALA A 63 18.77 -3.02 -6.46
CA ALA A 63 18.16 -3.68 -5.30
C ALA A 63 19.09 -4.78 -4.73
N LYS A 64 19.75 -5.55 -5.59
CA LYS A 64 20.73 -6.57 -5.16
C LYS A 64 21.89 -5.94 -4.39
N GLN A 65 22.46 -4.83 -4.89
CA GLN A 65 23.55 -4.12 -4.20
C GLN A 65 23.09 -3.63 -2.82
N TYR A 66 21.91 -3.05 -2.74
CA TYR A 66 21.34 -2.59 -1.49
C TYR A 66 21.17 -3.73 -0.49
N PHE A 67 20.45 -4.82 -0.87
CA PHE A 67 20.17 -5.94 0.04
C PHE A 67 21.39 -6.81 0.37
N ASP A 68 22.42 -6.82 -0.47
CA ASP A 68 23.70 -7.45 -0.13
C ASP A 68 24.44 -6.66 0.97
N SER A 69 24.15 -5.36 1.14
CA SER A 69 24.73 -4.50 2.18
C SER A 69 23.93 -4.46 3.49
N VAL A 70 22.59 -4.46 3.42
CA VAL A 70 21.71 -4.30 4.59
C VAL A 70 21.09 -5.60 5.10
N GLY A 71 21.19 -6.70 4.32
CA GLY A 71 20.54 -7.97 4.62
C GLY A 71 19.14 -8.07 3.99
N ARG A 72 18.48 -9.20 4.25
CA ARG A 72 17.15 -9.55 3.70
C ARG A 72 16.11 -9.84 4.76
N GLU A 73 16.44 -9.63 6.03
CA GLU A 73 15.57 -9.89 7.16
C GLU A 73 14.34 -8.97 7.14
N ARG A 74 13.37 -9.29 7.98
CA ARG A 74 12.17 -8.48 8.17
C ARG A 74 12.55 -7.05 8.59
N GLY A 75 11.92 -6.05 7.99
CA GLY A 75 12.21 -4.62 8.23
C GLY A 75 13.23 -4.01 7.27
N THR A 76 13.95 -4.79 6.44
CA THR A 76 14.91 -4.24 5.45
C THR A 76 14.25 -3.72 4.18
N GLY A 77 12.95 -3.98 3.97
CA GLY A 77 12.23 -3.68 2.72
C GLY A 77 12.35 -4.79 1.67
N TYR A 78 12.94 -5.95 1.99
CA TYR A 78 13.13 -7.03 1.03
C TYR A 78 11.80 -7.68 0.61
N THR A 79 10.87 -7.91 1.53
CA THR A 79 9.55 -8.49 1.24
C THR A 79 8.73 -7.64 0.27
N PRO A 80 8.52 -6.32 0.49
CA PRO A 80 7.88 -5.45 -0.49
C PRO A 80 8.58 -5.43 -1.86
N TYR A 81 9.91 -5.43 -1.88
CA TYR A 81 10.67 -5.52 -3.12
C TYR A 81 10.40 -6.84 -3.88
N ARG A 82 10.37 -7.99 -3.20
CA ARG A 82 10.11 -9.30 -3.82
C ARG A 82 8.68 -9.41 -4.35
N ARG A 83 7.71 -8.78 -3.67
CA ARG A 83 6.34 -8.63 -4.12
C ARG A 83 6.26 -7.83 -5.42
N TRP A 84 6.87 -6.65 -5.44
CA TRP A 84 6.97 -5.83 -6.65
C TRP A 84 7.65 -6.60 -7.79
N LEU A 85 8.78 -7.24 -7.52
CA LEU A 85 9.56 -7.96 -8.52
C LEU A 85 8.77 -9.10 -9.17
N TYR A 86 7.99 -9.86 -8.38
CA TYR A 86 7.15 -10.93 -8.89
C TYR A 86 6.18 -10.43 -9.98
N PHE A 87 5.55 -9.28 -9.76
CA PHE A 87 4.64 -8.69 -10.75
C PHE A 87 5.38 -8.00 -11.90
N ALA A 88 6.48 -7.32 -11.61
CA ALA A 88 7.27 -6.61 -12.62
C ALA A 88 7.84 -7.58 -13.67
N GLU A 89 8.47 -8.68 -13.24
CA GLU A 89 9.01 -9.69 -14.14
C GLU A 89 7.94 -10.36 -15.01
N ARG A 90 6.70 -10.46 -14.54
CA ARG A 90 5.55 -11.06 -15.23
C ARG A 90 4.77 -10.06 -16.11
N SER A 91 5.10 -8.77 -16.08
CA SER A 91 4.41 -7.70 -16.80
C SER A 91 5.30 -6.91 -17.74
N MET A 92 6.63 -7.10 -17.67
CA MET A 92 7.57 -6.39 -18.54
C MET A 92 7.35 -6.78 -20.01
N ASP A 93 7.62 -5.82 -20.90
CA ASP A 93 7.65 -6.07 -22.32
C ASP A 93 9.00 -6.65 -22.81
N GLU A 94 9.14 -6.85 -24.09
CA GLU A 94 10.38 -7.35 -24.73
C GLU A 94 11.59 -6.45 -24.54
N THR A 95 11.40 -5.18 -24.13
CA THR A 95 12.48 -4.24 -23.78
C THR A 95 12.88 -4.33 -22.30
N GLY A 96 12.17 -5.14 -21.51
CA GLY A 96 12.35 -5.28 -20.08
C GLY A 96 11.76 -4.15 -19.25
N ARG A 97 10.82 -3.37 -19.80
CA ARG A 97 10.15 -2.24 -19.14
C ARG A 97 8.69 -2.54 -18.84
N LEU A 98 8.17 -1.88 -17.82
CA LEU A 98 6.74 -1.88 -17.54
C LEU A 98 6.02 -0.87 -18.42
N LYS A 99 4.82 -1.20 -18.88
CA LYS A 99 3.93 -0.28 -19.59
C LYS A 99 3.24 0.67 -18.60
N SER A 100 2.94 1.88 -19.06
CA SER A 100 2.22 2.87 -18.26
C SER A 100 0.71 2.55 -18.15
N PRO A 101 0.02 3.06 -17.12
CA PRO A 101 -1.45 2.99 -17.05
C PRO A 101 -2.15 3.55 -18.28
N GLU A 102 -1.64 4.65 -18.82
CA GLU A 102 -2.15 5.26 -20.05
C GLU A 102 -2.09 4.30 -21.24
N PHE A 103 -1.00 3.52 -21.37
CA PHE A 103 -0.89 2.50 -22.41
C PHE A 103 -2.01 1.48 -22.32
N TYR A 104 -2.27 0.92 -21.13
CA TYR A 104 -3.31 -0.08 -20.95
C TYR A 104 -4.72 0.48 -21.17
N TYR A 105 -4.97 1.71 -20.73
CA TYR A 105 -6.23 2.41 -20.97
C TYR A 105 -6.51 2.58 -22.46
N ASN A 106 -5.53 3.07 -23.21
CA ASN A 106 -5.64 3.29 -24.66
C ASN A 106 -5.74 1.96 -25.42
N GLU A 107 -4.95 0.94 -25.05
CA GLU A 107 -4.99 -0.38 -25.69
C GLU A 107 -6.37 -1.04 -25.55
N LEU A 108 -7.04 -0.92 -24.40
CA LEU A 108 -8.38 -1.45 -24.21
C LEU A 108 -9.39 -0.74 -25.12
N ILE A 109 -9.31 0.57 -25.25
CA ILE A 109 -10.18 1.36 -26.15
C ILE A 109 -9.95 0.96 -27.61
N ASP A 110 -8.68 0.87 -28.03
CA ASP A 110 -8.31 0.52 -29.38
C ASP A 110 -8.72 -0.92 -29.73
N TYR A 111 -8.54 -1.87 -28.81
CA TYR A 111 -8.96 -3.25 -28.98
C TYR A 111 -10.48 -3.34 -29.13
N ASN A 112 -11.25 -2.71 -28.27
CA ASN A 112 -12.70 -2.70 -28.34
C ASN A 112 -13.20 -2.02 -29.64
N SER A 113 -12.52 -0.97 -30.10
CA SER A 113 -12.83 -0.29 -31.35
C SER A 113 -12.56 -1.19 -32.57
N ARG A 114 -11.47 -1.94 -32.59
CA ARG A 114 -11.15 -2.91 -33.66
C ARG A 114 -12.19 -4.02 -33.75
N ILE A 115 -12.58 -4.61 -32.62
CA ILE A 115 -13.62 -5.65 -32.58
C ILE A 115 -14.94 -5.13 -33.14
N ASN A 116 -15.33 -3.91 -32.82
CA ASN A 116 -16.60 -3.32 -33.26
C ASN A 116 -16.61 -2.91 -34.74
N ASN A 117 -15.47 -2.52 -35.34
CA ASN A 117 -15.40 -1.88 -36.65
C ASN A 117 -14.98 -2.83 -37.81
N GLU A 118 -14.23 -3.90 -37.57
CA GLU A 118 -13.58 -4.68 -38.63
C GLU A 118 -14.42 -5.90 -39.18
N GLY A 119 -15.75 -5.79 -39.16
CA GLY A 119 -16.60 -6.88 -39.67
C GLY A 119 -16.65 -8.12 -38.77
N PHE A 120 -16.03 -8.04 -37.61
CA PHE A 120 -16.19 -8.97 -36.49
C PHE A 120 -17.53 -8.77 -35.76
N ALA A 121 -18.50 -8.16 -36.43
CA ALA A 121 -19.81 -7.81 -35.87
C ALA A 121 -20.61 -9.01 -35.30
N ASN A 122 -20.06 -10.24 -35.45
CA ASN A 122 -20.59 -11.44 -34.82
C ASN A 122 -19.79 -11.92 -33.61
N ARG A 123 -18.75 -11.19 -33.15
CA ARG A 123 -18.02 -11.51 -31.95
C ARG A 123 -18.59 -10.71 -30.76
N THR A 124 -19.67 -11.22 -30.23
CA THR A 124 -20.14 -10.76 -28.92
C THR A 124 -19.16 -11.19 -27.85
N THR A 125 -18.84 -10.31 -26.88
CA THR A 125 -18.15 -10.70 -25.66
C THR A 125 -18.97 -11.83 -25.02
N VAL A 126 -18.37 -12.98 -24.82
CA VAL A 126 -19.00 -14.16 -24.22
C VAL A 126 -18.54 -14.38 -22.78
N GLY A 127 -19.13 -15.37 -22.14
CA GLY A 127 -19.01 -15.58 -20.69
C GLY A 127 -20.16 -14.90 -19.95
N ALA A 128 -20.44 -15.38 -18.76
CA ALA A 128 -21.40 -14.79 -17.82
C ALA A 128 -20.79 -14.92 -16.42
N TRP A 129 -19.82 -14.06 -16.15
CA TRP A 129 -19.05 -14.14 -14.92
C TRP A 129 -19.84 -13.72 -13.70
N GLU A 130 -19.72 -14.48 -12.64
CA GLU A 130 -20.33 -14.28 -11.34
C GLU A 130 -19.24 -14.03 -10.30
N ASP A 131 -19.42 -12.99 -9.47
CA ASP A 131 -18.56 -12.70 -8.33
C ASP A 131 -18.78 -13.76 -7.24
N MET A 132 -17.69 -14.40 -6.81
CA MET A 132 -17.67 -15.41 -5.75
C MET A 132 -17.06 -14.88 -4.45
N GLY A 133 -16.62 -13.63 -4.43
CA GLY A 133 -15.98 -13.01 -3.26
C GLY A 133 -14.52 -13.46 -3.04
N PRO A 134 -14.04 -13.40 -1.77
CA PRO A 134 -14.75 -13.02 -0.56
C PRO A 134 -15.03 -11.52 -0.49
N THR A 135 -16.17 -11.14 0.09
CA THR A 135 -16.55 -9.76 0.37
C THR A 135 -16.59 -9.47 1.87
N TYR A 136 -16.12 -10.40 2.67
CA TYR A 136 -15.99 -10.33 4.13
C TYR A 136 -14.85 -11.28 4.56
N TRP A 137 -14.43 -11.18 5.81
CA TRP A 137 -13.51 -12.14 6.41
C TRP A 137 -14.18 -12.92 7.54
N ASN A 138 -13.70 -14.16 7.76
CA ASN A 138 -14.18 -15.05 8.81
C ASN A 138 -13.03 -15.95 9.28
N ALA A 139 -12.26 -15.46 10.26
CA ALA A 139 -11.07 -16.15 10.74
C ALA A 139 -11.39 -17.33 11.63
N THR A 140 -10.76 -18.47 11.37
CA THR A 140 -10.73 -19.64 12.25
C THR A 140 -9.54 -19.67 13.21
N SER A 141 -8.58 -18.78 13.01
CA SER A 141 -7.36 -18.60 13.82
C SER A 141 -7.20 -17.16 14.27
N GLY A 142 -6.37 -16.90 15.28
CA GLY A 142 -6.16 -15.56 15.84
C GLY A 142 -5.13 -14.70 15.09
N TYR A 143 -4.99 -14.87 13.78
CA TYR A 143 -4.13 -14.00 12.98
C TYR A 143 -4.88 -12.76 12.46
N ASN A 144 -4.22 -11.96 11.62
CA ASN A 144 -4.68 -10.70 11.06
C ASN A 144 -5.55 -10.92 9.78
N PRO A 145 -6.88 -11.11 9.89
CA PRO A 145 -7.75 -11.33 8.72
C PRO A 145 -8.24 -10.02 8.14
N GLY A 146 -8.45 -10.00 6.82
CA GLY A 146 -8.99 -8.83 6.11
C GLY A 146 -9.65 -9.22 4.80
N VAL A 147 -10.19 -8.24 4.09
CA VAL A 147 -10.81 -8.42 2.77
C VAL A 147 -9.84 -8.07 1.65
N GLY A 148 -9.11 -6.97 1.80
CA GLY A 148 -8.12 -6.47 0.86
C GLY A 148 -7.76 -5.01 1.15
N ARG A 149 -6.78 -4.48 0.43
CA ARG A 149 -6.12 -3.21 0.71
C ARG A 149 -6.93 -2.00 0.28
N ILE A 150 -7.01 -1.00 1.17
CA ILE A 150 -7.51 0.35 0.92
C ILE A 150 -6.37 1.36 1.08
N THR A 151 -6.03 2.05 -0.01
CA THR A 151 -4.91 3.00 -0.12
C THR A 151 -5.34 4.46 -0.03
N SER A 152 -6.61 4.76 -0.25
CA SER A 152 -7.10 6.14 -0.25
C SER A 152 -8.57 6.21 0.16
N ILE A 153 -8.91 7.30 0.84
CA ILE A 153 -10.27 7.59 1.32
C ILE A 153 -10.57 9.04 1.01
N ALA A 154 -11.76 9.33 0.46
CA ALA A 154 -12.30 10.68 0.40
C ALA A 154 -13.77 10.66 0.85
N ILE A 155 -14.16 11.65 1.65
CA ILE A 155 -15.49 11.79 2.22
C ILE A 155 -16.02 13.16 1.86
N GLU A 156 -17.26 13.25 1.43
CA GLU A 156 -17.91 14.52 1.14
C GLU A 156 -17.99 15.39 2.41
N GLU A 157 -17.53 16.63 2.31
CA GLU A 157 -17.55 17.56 3.42
C GLU A 157 -18.97 17.74 3.97
N GLY A 158 -19.13 17.53 5.27
CA GLY A 158 -20.43 17.64 5.94
C GLY A 158 -21.39 16.47 5.72
N ASN A 159 -20.97 15.38 5.09
CA ASN A 159 -21.83 14.22 4.81
C ASN A 159 -21.06 12.88 5.03
N LEU A 160 -21.13 12.36 6.22
CA LEU A 160 -20.48 11.10 6.62
C LEU A 160 -21.05 9.84 5.93
N ASN A 161 -22.14 9.96 5.18
CA ASN A 161 -22.72 8.86 4.43
C ASN A 161 -22.12 8.70 3.04
N HIS A 162 -21.57 9.76 2.46
CA HIS A 162 -20.97 9.72 1.14
C HIS A 162 -19.45 9.53 1.23
N ILE A 163 -19.03 8.30 1.04
CA ILE A 163 -17.63 7.85 1.15
C ILE A 163 -17.21 7.25 -0.18
N ILE A 164 -16.05 7.65 -0.70
CA ILE A 164 -15.35 6.93 -1.76
C ILE A 164 -14.02 6.41 -1.26
N VAL A 165 -13.68 5.18 -1.63
CA VAL A 165 -12.41 4.55 -1.28
C VAL A 165 -11.73 3.97 -2.49
N GLY A 166 -10.40 3.99 -2.48
CA GLY A 166 -9.55 3.39 -3.49
C GLY A 166 -8.86 2.15 -2.95
N SER A 167 -8.91 1.08 -3.72
CA SER A 167 -8.10 -0.11 -3.51
C SER A 167 -6.94 -0.12 -4.51
N GLU A 168 -5.74 -0.47 -4.08
CA GLU A 168 -4.53 -0.45 -4.93
C GLU A 168 -4.73 -1.14 -6.29
N THR A 169 -5.44 -2.27 -6.30
CA THR A 169 -5.71 -3.04 -7.52
C THR A 169 -7.17 -3.44 -7.67
N GLY A 170 -8.05 -2.90 -6.81
CA GLY A 170 -9.48 -3.23 -6.75
C GLY A 170 -10.41 -2.11 -7.20
N GLY A 171 -9.85 -0.99 -7.68
CA GLY A 171 -10.60 0.15 -8.20
C GLY A 171 -11.21 1.06 -7.15
N VAL A 172 -12.13 1.92 -7.60
CA VAL A 172 -12.85 2.88 -6.77
C VAL A 172 -14.20 2.33 -6.36
N TRP A 173 -14.50 2.43 -5.07
CA TRP A 173 -15.76 2.02 -4.45
C TRP A 173 -16.46 3.19 -3.79
N LYS A 174 -17.79 3.20 -3.83
CA LYS A 174 -18.62 4.26 -3.25
C LYS A 174 -19.66 3.69 -2.30
N SER A 175 -19.84 4.34 -1.15
CA SER A 175 -20.96 4.17 -0.24
C SER A 175 -21.74 5.47 -0.15
N LEU A 176 -23.07 5.38 -0.02
CA LEU A 176 -23.99 6.49 0.25
C LEU A 176 -24.74 6.31 1.57
N ASP A 177 -24.34 5.33 2.37
CA ASP A 177 -24.96 4.97 3.64
C ASP A 177 -23.94 4.79 4.79
N GLY A 178 -22.78 5.47 4.67
CA GLY A 178 -21.76 5.48 5.70
C GLY A 178 -20.97 4.17 5.83
N GLY A 179 -20.85 3.41 4.73
CA GLY A 179 -20.09 2.17 4.66
C GLY A 179 -20.91 0.91 5.01
N VAL A 180 -22.24 1.01 5.01
CA VAL A 180 -23.12 -0.17 5.19
C VAL A 180 -23.21 -0.99 3.91
N SER A 181 -23.21 -0.32 2.76
CA SER A 181 -23.17 -0.96 1.44
C SER A 181 -22.20 -0.24 0.50
N TRP A 182 -21.65 -0.98 -0.47
CA TRP A 182 -20.65 -0.51 -1.39
C TRP A 182 -20.99 -0.82 -2.83
N GLN A 183 -20.70 0.13 -3.73
CA GLN A 183 -20.80 0.01 -5.18
C GLN A 183 -19.44 0.25 -5.82
N VAL A 184 -19.01 -0.66 -6.68
CA VAL A 184 -17.80 -0.46 -7.50
C VAL A 184 -18.10 0.50 -8.66
N LEU A 185 -17.13 1.35 -9.02
CA LEU A 185 -17.29 2.38 -10.04
C LEU A 185 -16.40 2.20 -11.27
N THR A 186 -15.45 1.25 -11.28
CA THR A 186 -14.33 1.24 -12.24
C THR A 186 -14.09 -0.08 -12.94
N ASP A 187 -14.98 -1.08 -12.83
CA ASP A 187 -14.79 -2.41 -13.41
C ASP A 187 -14.59 -2.46 -14.92
N ASN A 188 -15.04 -1.45 -15.62
CA ASN A 188 -14.95 -1.33 -17.08
C ASN A 188 -13.65 -0.67 -17.58
N LEU A 189 -12.79 -0.22 -16.68
CA LEU A 189 -11.52 0.43 -17.03
C LEU A 189 -10.37 -0.56 -16.99
N ALA A 190 -9.41 -0.42 -17.92
CA ALA A 190 -8.09 -1.02 -17.75
C ALA A 190 -7.24 -0.10 -16.87
N ASN A 191 -6.43 -0.66 -16.00
CA ASN A 191 -5.75 0.01 -14.90
C ASN A 191 -6.76 0.58 -13.88
N ILE A 192 -6.93 -0.15 -12.81
CA ILE A 192 -7.79 0.22 -11.67
C ILE A 192 -6.95 0.40 -10.38
N ASP A 193 -5.66 0.74 -10.55
CA ASP A 193 -4.75 0.99 -9.45
C ASP A 193 -4.99 2.40 -8.89
N VAL A 194 -5.47 2.49 -7.65
CA VAL A 194 -5.87 3.74 -7.01
C VAL A 194 -4.94 4.02 -5.83
N TYR A 195 -4.27 5.18 -5.85
CA TYR A 195 -3.37 5.62 -4.77
C TYR A 195 -3.84 6.91 -4.09
N ALA A 196 -4.52 7.78 -4.83
CA ALA A 196 -5.09 9.01 -4.29
C ALA A 196 -6.52 9.19 -4.76
N LEU A 197 -7.37 9.75 -3.91
CA LEU A 197 -8.76 10.12 -4.21
C LEU A 197 -9.06 11.52 -3.71
N ALA A 198 -9.88 12.26 -4.46
CA ALA A 198 -10.45 13.50 -4.01
C ALA A 198 -11.88 13.67 -4.52
N ILE A 199 -12.77 14.20 -3.68
CA ILE A 199 -14.08 14.73 -4.04
C ILE A 199 -13.93 16.25 -4.17
N ASP A 200 -14.46 16.85 -5.23
CA ASP A 200 -14.49 18.30 -5.39
C ASP A 200 -15.38 18.91 -4.28
N PRO A 201 -14.85 19.80 -3.42
CA PRO A 201 -15.59 20.32 -2.27
C PRO A 201 -16.76 21.25 -2.64
N ILE A 202 -16.79 21.78 -3.85
CA ILE A 202 -17.88 22.62 -4.35
C ILE A 202 -18.87 21.80 -5.18
N ASN A 203 -18.38 20.82 -5.95
CA ASN A 203 -19.20 19.96 -6.80
C ASN A 203 -18.96 18.48 -6.46
N ASN A 204 -19.73 17.97 -5.50
CA ASN A 204 -19.60 16.62 -4.95
C ASN A 204 -19.86 15.46 -5.93
N THR A 205 -20.19 15.75 -7.20
CA THR A 205 -20.27 14.76 -8.29
C THR A 205 -18.97 14.65 -9.08
N HIS A 206 -18.00 15.53 -8.83
CA HIS A 206 -16.70 15.47 -9.46
C HIS A 206 -15.70 14.71 -8.55
N TYR A 207 -15.13 13.64 -9.09
CA TYR A 207 -14.12 12.85 -8.40
C TYR A 207 -12.84 12.84 -9.20
N TYR A 208 -11.73 12.80 -8.50
CA TYR A 208 -10.41 12.63 -9.07
C TYR A 208 -9.72 11.41 -8.45
N TRP A 209 -9.00 10.67 -9.25
CA TRP A 209 -8.21 9.54 -8.80
C TRP A 209 -6.80 9.62 -9.40
N GLY A 210 -5.78 9.45 -8.55
CA GLY A 210 -4.37 9.40 -8.90
C GLY A 210 -3.85 7.95 -8.93
N SER A 211 -3.02 7.65 -9.94
CA SER A 211 -2.46 6.33 -10.17
C SER A 211 -0.94 6.39 -10.36
N THR A 212 -0.33 5.27 -10.76
CA THR A 212 1.08 5.19 -11.15
C THR A 212 1.33 5.94 -12.47
N GLY A 213 2.61 6.20 -12.79
CA GLY A 213 3.00 6.93 -14.00
C GLY A 213 2.55 8.39 -14.04
N GLY A 214 2.14 8.95 -12.91
CA GLY A 214 1.63 10.32 -12.81
C GLY A 214 0.21 10.51 -13.33
N THR A 215 -0.50 9.43 -13.69
CA THR A 215 -1.82 9.52 -14.32
C THR A 215 -2.92 9.95 -13.36
N ILE A 216 -3.81 10.81 -13.85
CA ILE A 216 -4.99 11.30 -13.13
C ILE A 216 -6.24 11.02 -13.94
N PHE A 217 -7.20 10.37 -13.32
CA PHE A 217 -8.53 10.12 -13.85
C PHE A 217 -9.55 11.04 -13.21
N LYS A 218 -10.61 11.37 -13.96
CA LYS A 218 -11.70 12.22 -13.49
C LYS A 218 -13.05 11.64 -13.86
N SER A 219 -13.99 11.75 -12.93
CA SER A 219 -15.42 11.61 -13.16
C SER A 219 -16.11 12.96 -12.92
N THR A 220 -17.17 13.26 -13.68
CA THR A 220 -18.03 14.44 -13.51
C THR A 220 -19.49 14.07 -13.25
N ASP A 221 -19.77 12.79 -13.04
CA ASP A 221 -21.10 12.20 -12.88
C ASP A 221 -21.19 11.24 -11.69
N ALA A 222 -20.53 11.59 -10.60
CA ALA A 222 -20.48 10.84 -9.34
C ALA A 222 -19.93 9.40 -9.50
N GLY A 223 -18.99 9.23 -10.43
CA GLY A 223 -18.30 7.96 -10.68
C GLY A 223 -19.03 7.03 -11.65
N ALA A 224 -20.12 7.47 -12.29
CA ALA A 224 -20.79 6.64 -13.28
C ALA A 224 -19.94 6.42 -14.54
N THR A 225 -19.19 7.45 -14.93
CA THR A 225 -18.17 7.35 -15.99
C THR A 225 -16.86 7.99 -15.57
N TRP A 226 -15.76 7.46 -16.08
CA TRP A 226 -14.41 7.94 -15.83
C TRP A 226 -13.65 8.10 -17.13
N SER A 227 -12.77 9.08 -17.19
CA SER A 227 -11.85 9.28 -18.29
C SER A 227 -10.45 9.56 -17.78
N LEU A 228 -9.43 9.16 -18.53
CA LEU A 228 -8.08 9.66 -18.38
C LEU A 228 -8.13 11.17 -18.59
N HIS A 229 -7.81 11.94 -17.55
CA HIS A 229 -7.97 13.39 -17.55
C HIS A 229 -6.67 14.10 -17.91
N SER A 230 -5.58 13.71 -17.28
CA SER A 230 -4.26 14.30 -17.48
C SER A 230 -3.17 13.42 -16.84
N ASP A 231 -1.96 13.92 -16.89
CA ASP A 231 -0.83 13.28 -16.26
C ASP A 231 0.15 14.36 -15.73
N VAL A 232 0.78 14.12 -14.58
CA VAL A 232 1.80 15.00 -13.99
C VAL A 232 3.22 14.65 -14.44
N GLY A 233 3.39 13.68 -15.31
CA GLY A 233 4.65 13.28 -15.94
C GLY A 233 5.18 11.94 -15.40
N ASN A 234 5.52 11.83 -14.14
CA ASN A 234 6.13 10.63 -13.56
C ASN A 234 5.67 10.41 -12.11
N GLY A 235 5.89 9.19 -11.62
CA GLY A 235 5.74 8.85 -10.22
C GLY A 235 4.38 8.26 -9.88
N VAL A 236 4.15 8.02 -8.61
CA VAL A 236 2.86 7.59 -8.05
C VAL A 236 2.19 8.80 -7.44
N VAL A 237 0.98 9.14 -7.89
CA VAL A 237 0.21 10.25 -7.32
C VAL A 237 -0.30 9.83 -5.95
N ASN A 238 0.34 10.33 -4.89
CA ASN A 238 0.03 9.96 -3.50
C ASN A 238 -1.14 10.76 -2.91
N LYS A 239 -1.27 12.03 -3.30
CA LYS A 239 -2.33 12.90 -2.79
C LYS A 239 -2.78 13.90 -3.85
N ILE A 240 -4.08 14.16 -3.88
CA ILE A 240 -4.72 15.21 -4.69
C ILE A 240 -5.46 16.13 -3.71
N LEU A 241 -5.12 17.42 -3.73
CA LEU A 241 -5.69 18.44 -2.84
C LEU A 241 -6.36 19.53 -3.68
N ILE A 242 -7.65 19.76 -3.47
CA ILE A 242 -8.45 20.72 -4.26
C ILE A 242 -8.68 21.96 -3.40
N ASP A 243 -8.39 23.15 -3.93
CA ASP A 243 -8.66 24.42 -3.24
C ASP A 243 -10.17 24.58 -2.98
N PRO A 244 -10.63 24.62 -1.71
CA PRO A 244 -12.05 24.68 -1.40
C PRO A 244 -12.71 26.01 -1.77
N THR A 245 -11.92 27.02 -2.12
CA THR A 245 -12.41 28.35 -2.53
C THR A 245 -12.41 28.52 -4.05
N ASP A 246 -11.62 27.69 -4.78
CA ASP A 246 -11.48 27.77 -6.23
C ASP A 246 -11.04 26.40 -6.80
N THR A 247 -12.00 25.55 -7.12
CA THR A 247 -11.75 24.16 -7.55
C THR A 247 -11.08 24.03 -8.93
N SER A 248 -10.80 25.16 -9.61
CA SER A 248 -9.86 25.17 -10.74
C SER A 248 -8.41 24.99 -10.31
N LYS A 249 -8.09 25.29 -9.04
CA LYS A 249 -6.78 25.08 -8.45
C LYS A 249 -6.70 23.73 -7.75
N ILE A 250 -5.87 22.87 -8.27
CA ILE A 250 -5.63 21.52 -7.76
C ILE A 250 -4.13 21.33 -7.55
N TYR A 251 -3.77 20.68 -6.46
CA TYR A 251 -2.40 20.33 -6.14
C TYR A 251 -2.26 18.81 -6.12
N ALA A 252 -1.10 18.30 -6.53
CA ALA A 252 -0.78 16.89 -6.46
C ALA A 252 0.65 16.68 -5.94
N SER A 253 0.80 15.75 -5.00
CA SER A 253 2.10 15.19 -4.64
C SER A 253 2.28 13.87 -5.38
N ALA A 254 3.45 13.65 -5.98
CA ALA A 254 3.76 12.43 -6.70
C ALA A 254 5.12 11.90 -6.26
N GLN A 255 5.14 10.68 -5.71
CA GLN A 255 6.36 10.00 -5.33
C GLN A 255 7.23 9.74 -6.58
N GLY A 256 8.47 10.22 -6.56
CA GLY A 256 9.36 10.20 -7.73
C GLY A 256 9.11 11.34 -8.73
N GLY A 257 7.97 12.03 -8.65
CA GLY A 257 7.59 13.16 -9.51
C GLY A 257 7.83 14.53 -8.89
N GLY A 258 7.43 14.73 -7.63
CA GLY A 258 7.53 16.01 -6.91
C GLY A 258 6.16 16.64 -6.62
N LEU A 259 6.12 17.97 -6.58
CA LEU A 259 4.91 18.74 -6.31
C LEU A 259 4.42 19.44 -7.58
N PHE A 260 3.11 19.36 -7.82
CA PHE A 260 2.46 19.89 -9.00
C PHE A 260 1.25 20.74 -8.63
N LYS A 261 0.95 21.73 -9.47
CA LYS A 261 -0.23 22.58 -9.37
C LYS A 261 -0.90 22.74 -10.72
N SER A 262 -2.19 22.59 -10.75
CA SER A 262 -3.07 22.97 -11.85
C SER A 262 -3.86 24.24 -11.48
N ILE A 263 -4.22 25.01 -12.49
CA ILE A 263 -5.12 26.19 -12.38
C ILE A 263 -6.31 26.10 -13.35
N ASP A 264 -6.51 24.95 -13.95
CA ASP A 264 -7.53 24.67 -14.97
C ASP A 264 -8.33 23.39 -14.69
N GLY A 265 -8.47 23.04 -13.40
CA GLY A 265 -9.24 21.88 -12.95
C GLY A 265 -8.54 20.54 -13.24
N GLY A 266 -7.22 20.54 -13.27
CA GLY A 266 -6.40 19.36 -13.48
C GLY A 266 -6.14 18.99 -14.94
N LEU A 267 -6.48 19.86 -15.91
CA LEU A 267 -6.22 19.59 -17.33
C LEU A 267 -4.74 19.74 -17.69
N SER A 268 -4.05 20.69 -17.07
CA SER A 268 -2.61 20.86 -17.22
C SER A 268 -1.95 21.12 -15.88
N TRP A 269 -0.67 20.74 -15.77
CA TRP A 269 0.09 20.77 -14.52
C TRP A 269 1.41 21.51 -14.68
N ALA A 270 1.70 22.38 -13.72
CA ALA A 270 3.01 22.96 -13.55
C ALA A 270 3.71 22.31 -12.35
N ARG A 271 4.93 21.85 -12.54
CA ARG A 271 5.77 21.40 -11.43
C ARG A 271 6.21 22.63 -10.63
N ILE A 272 5.72 22.75 -9.41
CA ILE A 272 5.92 23.93 -8.56
C ILE A 272 7.15 23.84 -7.66
N HIS A 273 7.71 22.64 -7.48
CA HIS A 273 8.97 22.49 -6.74
C HIS A 273 9.82 21.33 -7.28
N SER A 274 11.02 21.64 -7.74
CA SER A 274 11.89 20.67 -8.41
C SER A 274 12.71 19.80 -7.46
N SER A 275 13.02 20.26 -6.24
CA SER A 275 13.79 19.49 -5.26
C SER A 275 12.95 18.51 -4.45
N ALA A 276 11.62 18.57 -4.51
CA ALA A 276 10.74 17.56 -3.98
C ALA A 276 10.63 16.40 -4.97
N SER A 277 11.75 15.72 -5.25
CA SER A 277 11.78 14.55 -6.15
C SER A 277 10.94 13.38 -5.63
N THR A 278 10.54 13.44 -4.36
CA THR A 278 9.68 12.46 -3.69
C THR A 278 8.57 13.20 -2.96
N GLY A 279 7.63 13.81 -3.69
CA GLY A 279 6.45 14.44 -3.09
C GLY A 279 5.60 13.38 -2.37
N TYR A 280 5.51 13.47 -1.05
CA TYR A 280 4.72 12.52 -0.26
C TYR A 280 3.42 13.12 0.20
N ASP A 281 3.45 14.29 0.85
CA ASP A 281 2.25 14.86 1.43
C ASP A 281 2.10 16.33 1.06
N ILE A 282 0.86 16.83 1.06
CA ILE A 282 0.53 18.22 0.81
C ILE A 282 -0.74 18.57 1.59
N GLU A 283 -0.70 19.70 2.33
CA GLU A 283 -1.81 20.17 3.15
C GLU A 283 -2.02 21.68 2.99
N PHE A 284 -3.27 22.12 3.09
CA PHE A 284 -3.57 23.54 3.30
C PHE A 284 -3.53 23.89 4.79
N LYS A 285 -3.15 25.13 5.10
CA LYS A 285 -3.48 25.71 6.39
C LYS A 285 -5.01 25.77 6.51
N PRO A 286 -5.62 25.17 7.53
CA PRO A 286 -7.06 25.20 7.72
C PRO A 286 -7.59 26.65 7.72
N GLY A 287 -8.60 26.92 6.87
CA GLY A 287 -9.22 28.25 6.73
C GLY A 287 -8.44 29.23 5.84
N ASP A 288 -7.21 28.91 5.39
CA ASP A 288 -6.42 29.76 4.51
C ASP A 288 -5.66 28.93 3.44
N PRO A 289 -6.27 28.59 2.31
CA PRO A 289 -5.60 27.78 1.26
C PRO A 289 -4.50 28.53 0.48
N SER A 290 -4.25 29.80 0.80
CA SER A 290 -3.08 30.50 0.28
C SER A 290 -1.78 30.04 0.93
N VAL A 291 -1.86 29.43 2.12
CA VAL A 291 -0.73 28.78 2.80
C VAL A 291 -0.78 27.29 2.52
N VAL A 292 0.27 26.79 1.88
CA VAL A 292 0.41 25.39 1.47
C VAL A 292 1.64 24.79 2.13
N TYR A 293 1.45 23.70 2.85
CA TYR A 293 2.52 22.86 3.37
C TYR A 293 2.73 21.68 2.45
N ALA A 294 3.98 21.27 2.25
CA ALA A 294 4.29 20.12 1.42
C ALA A 294 5.54 19.40 1.92
N SER A 295 5.64 18.11 1.65
CA SER A 295 6.75 17.29 2.07
C SER A 295 7.17 16.24 1.05
N GLY A 296 8.41 15.89 1.13
CA GLY A 296 9.06 14.71 0.67
C GLY A 296 10.05 14.30 1.74
N THR A 297 11.35 14.34 1.43
CA THR A 297 12.41 14.24 2.44
C THR A 297 12.71 15.58 3.13
N VAL A 298 12.09 16.67 2.68
CA VAL A 298 12.20 18.02 3.24
C VAL A 298 10.80 18.57 3.43
N PHE A 299 10.60 19.34 4.50
CA PHE A 299 9.37 20.10 4.71
C PHE A 299 9.44 21.44 3.99
N TYR A 300 8.37 21.83 3.34
CA TYR A 300 8.24 23.07 2.59
C TYR A 300 6.99 23.84 2.97
N LYS A 301 7.10 25.18 2.96
CA LYS A 301 5.97 26.10 3.17
C LYS A 301 5.87 27.08 2.02
N SER A 302 4.67 27.33 1.57
CA SER A 302 4.30 28.43 0.66
C SER A 302 3.31 29.34 1.37
N SER A 303 3.42 30.64 1.17
CA SER A 303 2.44 31.65 1.65
C SER A 303 1.79 32.41 0.50
N ASP A 304 1.94 31.93 -0.74
CA ASP A 304 1.44 32.57 -1.96
C ASP A 304 0.67 31.59 -2.88
N GLY A 305 0.02 30.61 -2.26
CA GLY A 305 -0.77 29.59 -2.94
C GLY A 305 0.10 28.68 -3.81
N GLY A 306 1.31 28.34 -3.37
CA GLY A 306 2.22 27.44 -4.09
C GLY A 306 2.94 28.07 -5.27
N ALA A 307 2.98 29.41 -5.40
CA ALA A 307 3.77 30.08 -6.42
C ALA A 307 5.28 30.03 -6.08
N THR A 308 5.60 30.14 -4.79
CA THR A 308 6.96 29.93 -4.28
C THR A 308 6.92 29.06 -3.01
N PHE A 309 7.97 28.25 -2.83
CA PHE A 309 8.17 27.47 -1.61
C PHE A 309 9.51 27.81 -0.99
N SER A 310 9.53 27.97 0.32
CA SER A 310 10.75 27.96 1.13
C SER A 310 10.90 26.61 1.80
N SER A 311 12.12 26.09 1.95
CA SER A 311 12.37 25.03 2.93
C SER A 311 12.00 25.59 4.29
N GLY A 312 10.88 25.10 4.84
CA GLY A 312 10.39 25.52 6.14
C GLY A 312 11.08 24.76 7.25
N GLY A 313 10.98 25.30 8.44
CA GLY A 313 11.40 24.62 9.64
C GLY A 313 12.88 24.79 9.96
N GLU A 314 13.29 25.98 10.42
CA GLU A 314 14.46 26.02 11.31
C GLU A 314 14.08 25.23 12.57
N ILE A 315 14.83 24.17 12.88
CA ILE A 315 14.68 23.51 14.16
C ILE A 315 15.33 24.39 15.20
N ALA A 316 14.51 24.84 16.10
CA ALA A 316 14.92 25.69 17.16
C ALA A 316 15.95 24.98 18.07
N SER A 317 17.12 25.53 18.21
CA SER A 317 18.22 24.94 18.98
C SER A 317 18.65 25.86 20.13
N TRP A 318 19.21 25.25 21.18
CA TRP A 318 19.82 26.02 22.28
C TRP A 318 20.98 26.87 21.78
N SER A 319 21.07 28.09 22.32
CA SER A 319 22.23 28.96 22.14
C SER A 319 22.96 29.13 23.47
N GLN A 320 24.19 29.68 23.44
CA GLN A 320 24.98 29.92 24.65
C GLN A 320 25.37 31.40 24.76
N GLU A 321 25.08 31.98 25.91
CA GLU A 321 25.52 33.36 26.29
C GLU A 321 26.58 33.27 27.39
N PHE A 322 27.84 33.64 27.09
CA PHE A 322 28.91 33.69 28.08
C PHE A 322 28.74 34.92 28.96
N VAL A 323 28.45 34.70 30.25
CA VAL A 323 28.32 35.77 31.25
C VAL A 323 29.72 36.17 31.79
N SER A 324 30.54 35.15 32.09
CA SER A 324 31.94 35.32 32.47
C SER A 324 32.75 34.09 32.01
N GLY A 325 34.00 34.31 31.58
CA GLY A 325 34.84 33.23 31.08
C GLY A 325 34.39 32.66 29.72
N SER A 326 34.77 31.40 29.43
CA SER A 326 34.51 30.74 28.13
C SER A 326 34.15 29.27 28.30
N LEU A 327 33.57 28.87 29.43
CA LEU A 327 33.10 27.52 29.64
C LEU A 327 31.76 27.31 28.93
N SER A 328 31.65 26.32 28.07
CA SER A 328 30.42 25.94 27.39
C SER A 328 29.68 24.84 28.11
N TRP A 329 28.36 24.85 28.06
CA TRP A 329 27.55 23.65 28.25
C TRP A 329 27.87 22.61 27.15
N THR A 330 27.95 21.36 27.50
CA THR A 330 28.24 20.26 26.58
C THR A 330 27.21 19.15 26.72
N ILE A 331 27.01 18.39 25.64
CA ILE A 331 26.19 17.16 25.64
C ILE A 331 27.11 15.97 25.82
N THR A 332 26.77 15.09 26.78
CA THR A 332 27.58 13.91 27.12
C THR A 332 26.70 12.77 27.63
N GLY A 333 27.18 11.54 27.49
CA GLY A 333 26.53 10.33 28.03
C GLY A 333 26.77 10.07 29.50
N ALA A 334 27.64 10.86 30.18
CA ALA A 334 27.92 10.75 31.61
C ALA A 334 28.61 12.00 32.13
N ASN A 335 28.35 12.35 33.40
CA ASN A 335 29.14 13.36 34.07
C ASN A 335 30.52 12.81 34.38
N GLN A 336 31.58 13.51 33.97
CA GLN A 336 32.97 13.06 34.11
C GLN A 336 33.45 12.93 35.55
N ASN A 337 32.82 13.61 36.51
CA ASN A 337 33.24 13.65 37.92
C ASN A 337 32.15 13.35 38.93
N SER A 338 30.98 12.99 38.56
CA SER A 338 29.92 12.48 39.42
C SER A 338 29.48 11.09 38.97
N SER A 339 28.75 10.39 39.83
CA SER A 339 28.12 9.11 39.46
C SER A 339 26.80 9.28 38.73
N VAL A 340 26.44 10.50 38.33
CA VAL A 340 25.18 10.79 37.66
C VAL A 340 25.30 10.44 36.17
N THR A 341 24.51 9.49 35.74
CA THR A 341 24.28 9.13 34.32
C THR A 341 23.03 9.83 33.80
N PRO A 342 22.80 9.89 32.47
CA PRO A 342 21.55 10.40 31.92
C PRO A 342 20.33 9.86 32.67
N LYS A 343 19.34 10.70 32.92
CA LYS A 343 18.08 10.28 33.54
C LYS A 343 17.25 9.48 32.61
N THR A 344 17.14 9.98 31.36
CA THR A 344 16.55 9.26 30.25
C THR A 344 17.53 9.19 29.07
N GLY A 345 17.30 8.33 28.10
CA GLY A 345 18.11 8.25 26.91
C GLY A 345 19.60 7.97 27.12
N SER A 346 20.44 8.64 26.33
CA SER A 346 21.89 8.43 26.29
C SER A 346 22.73 9.69 26.56
N GLY A 347 22.11 10.87 26.60
CA GLY A 347 22.71 12.18 26.75
C GLY A 347 22.25 12.94 27.99
N LEU A 348 22.97 13.98 28.35
CA LEU A 348 22.59 14.98 29.32
C LEU A 348 23.34 16.31 29.06
N GLY A 349 22.77 17.43 29.42
CA GLY A 349 23.44 18.72 29.41
C GLY A 349 24.41 18.82 30.59
N LEU A 350 25.71 19.09 30.35
CA LEU A 350 26.75 19.18 31.37
C LEU A 350 27.43 20.56 31.35
N PHE A 351 27.49 21.22 32.52
CA PHE A 351 28.30 22.39 32.76
C PHE A 351 29.35 22.05 33.81
N TYR A 352 30.61 21.85 33.41
CA TYR A 352 31.69 21.39 34.30
C TYR A 352 33.05 21.92 33.87
N ILE A 353 33.84 22.31 34.86
CA ILE A 353 35.22 22.67 34.68
C ILE A 353 36.11 22.09 35.81
N ASN A 354 37.26 21.58 35.45
CA ASN A 354 38.22 21.04 36.40
C ASN A 354 39.39 22.01 36.61
N ASN A 355 39.09 23.24 37.04
CA ASN A 355 40.12 24.22 37.46
C ASN A 355 39.50 25.26 38.40
N PHE A 356 40.33 26.08 39.07
CA PHE A 356 39.88 27.07 40.05
C PHE A 356 39.39 28.41 39.46
N THR A 357 38.89 28.39 38.23
CA THR A 357 38.17 29.56 37.65
C THR A 357 36.67 29.43 37.91
N SER A 358 35.97 30.56 37.94
CA SER A 358 34.52 30.57 38.19
C SER A 358 33.80 31.18 37.00
N PRO A 359 33.76 30.47 35.84
CA PRO A 359 33.01 30.92 34.66
C PRO A 359 31.50 30.76 34.86
N SER A 360 30.74 31.61 34.17
CA SER A 360 29.29 31.52 34.13
C SER A 360 28.80 31.61 32.69
N THR A 361 27.88 30.71 32.33
CA THR A 361 27.31 30.64 30.96
C THR A 361 25.84 30.26 31.02
N ARG A 362 25.03 30.96 30.25
CA ARG A 362 23.62 30.63 30.04
C ARG A 362 23.47 29.70 28.86
N LEU A 363 22.74 28.61 29.06
CA LEU A 363 22.15 27.80 28.03
C LEU A 363 20.76 28.37 27.77
N VAL A 364 20.56 28.97 26.58
CA VAL A 364 19.38 29.77 26.23
C VAL A 364 18.49 29.01 25.24
N SER A 365 17.21 28.89 25.56
CA SER A 365 16.23 28.29 24.67
C SER A 365 16.11 29.05 23.34
N PRO A 366 15.58 28.44 22.29
CA PRO A 366 15.05 29.19 21.16
C PRO A 366 13.94 30.16 21.61
N ALA A 367 13.51 31.06 20.69
CA ALA A 367 12.31 31.85 20.89
C ALA A 367 11.09 30.93 21.02
N LEU A 368 10.27 31.18 22.03
CA LEU A 368 9.07 30.39 22.32
C LEU A 368 7.84 31.30 22.20
N ASP A 369 6.85 30.90 21.41
CA ASP A 369 5.58 31.61 21.43
C ASP A 369 4.70 31.06 22.57
N LEU A 370 4.62 31.79 23.62
CA LEU A 370 3.73 31.56 24.77
C LEU A 370 2.57 32.55 24.78
N SER A 371 2.33 33.32 23.71
CA SER A 371 1.20 34.24 23.63
C SER A 371 -0.11 33.44 23.69
N GLY A 372 -0.97 33.82 24.62
CA GLY A 372 -2.22 33.09 24.85
C GLY A 372 -2.06 31.78 25.67
N ALA A 373 -0.87 31.38 26.07
CA ALA A 373 -0.63 30.21 26.90
C ALA A 373 -1.33 30.34 28.27
N THR A 374 -2.05 29.29 28.65
CA THR A 374 -2.72 29.21 29.96
C THR A 374 -1.84 28.39 30.92
N ASN A 375 -1.48 28.96 32.03
CA ASN A 375 -0.64 28.36 33.09
C ASN A 375 0.66 27.71 32.54
N PRO A 376 1.49 28.44 31.75
CA PRO A 376 2.69 27.85 31.21
C PRO A 376 3.67 27.47 32.32
N ILE A 377 4.26 26.28 32.23
CA ILE A 377 5.20 25.71 33.17
C ILE A 377 6.47 25.23 32.47
N LEU A 378 7.59 25.32 33.16
CA LEU A 378 8.86 24.69 32.84
C LEU A 378 9.04 23.47 33.74
N LYS A 379 9.27 22.30 33.16
CA LYS A 379 9.73 21.08 33.85
C LYS A 379 11.15 20.79 33.45
N PHE A 380 11.97 20.30 34.34
CA PHE A 380 13.31 19.81 34.05
C PHE A 380 13.84 18.98 35.20
N SER A 381 14.85 18.17 34.91
CA SER A 381 15.62 17.44 35.93
C SER A 381 17.02 17.98 36.03
N TYR A 382 17.56 18.11 37.24
CA TYR A 382 18.93 18.53 37.43
C TYR A 382 19.62 17.76 38.56
N SER A 383 20.95 17.75 38.48
CA SER A 383 21.81 17.41 39.62
C SER A 383 23.00 18.37 39.65
N GLN A 384 23.50 18.67 40.83
CA GLN A 384 24.71 19.47 41.06
C GLN A 384 25.41 18.99 42.32
N VAL A 385 26.51 18.27 42.15
CA VAL A 385 27.21 17.56 43.21
C VAL A 385 28.36 18.40 43.73
N GLU A 386 28.47 18.59 45.08
CA GLU A 386 29.55 19.32 45.68
C GLU A 386 30.90 18.58 45.60
N TRP A 387 32.00 19.32 45.72
CA TRP A 387 33.36 18.81 45.88
C TRP A 387 34.06 19.41 47.08
N LEU A 388 34.15 18.67 48.20
CA LEU A 388 34.85 19.09 49.44
C LEU A 388 34.38 20.42 50.00
N GLY A 389 33.11 20.78 49.79
CA GLY A 389 32.51 22.04 50.20
C GLY A 389 32.44 23.12 49.13
N ASP A 390 33.02 22.85 47.95
CA ASP A 390 32.86 23.71 46.76
C ASP A 390 31.61 23.32 46.00
N GLN A 391 30.72 24.28 45.73
CA GLN A 391 29.39 24.06 45.16
C GLN A 391 29.18 24.92 43.92
N ASP A 392 28.90 24.28 42.77
CA ASP A 392 28.41 24.97 41.59
C ASP A 392 26.96 25.45 41.82
N GLU A 393 26.52 26.45 41.07
CA GLU A 393 25.19 27.05 41.24
C GLU A 393 24.44 27.07 39.88
N LEU A 394 23.16 26.71 39.93
CA LEU A 394 22.27 26.77 38.79
C LEU A 394 21.20 27.82 39.02
N LYS A 395 21.07 28.77 38.06
CA LYS A 395 19.92 29.68 38.00
C LYS A 395 19.04 29.36 36.83
N VAL A 396 17.74 29.55 37.01
CA VAL A 396 16.74 29.51 35.94
C VAL A 396 16.23 30.93 35.70
N LEU A 397 16.34 31.39 34.51
CA LEU A 397 16.03 32.76 34.09
C LEU A 397 15.01 32.76 32.95
N TYR A 398 14.28 33.88 32.84
CA TYR A 398 13.42 34.11 31.65
C TYR A 398 13.60 35.53 31.11
N ARG A 399 13.20 35.76 29.87
CA ARG A 399 13.01 37.09 29.30
C ARG A 399 11.83 37.07 28.33
N THR A 400 11.13 38.21 28.23
CA THR A 400 9.89 38.33 27.43
C THR A 400 10.12 38.77 25.99
N SER A 401 11.37 39.01 25.59
CA SER A 401 11.81 39.22 24.19
C SER A 401 13.32 39.08 24.08
N ALA A 402 13.84 38.91 22.87
CA ALA A 402 15.29 38.84 22.62
C ALA A 402 16.08 40.01 23.16
N SER A 403 15.47 41.19 23.27
CA SER A 403 16.11 42.43 23.75
C SER A 403 15.84 42.77 25.23
N SER A 404 14.98 42.00 25.91
CA SER A 404 14.66 42.21 27.32
C SER A 404 15.78 41.72 28.24
N ASN A 405 15.89 42.32 29.44
CA ASN A 405 16.80 41.81 30.48
C ASN A 405 16.33 40.44 30.98
N TRP A 406 17.28 39.60 31.38
CA TRP A 406 17.01 38.37 32.07
C TRP A 406 16.49 38.59 33.50
N GLU A 407 15.43 37.90 33.86
CA GLU A 407 14.85 37.89 35.23
C GLU A 407 14.97 36.50 35.81
N GLU A 408 15.32 36.41 37.12
CA GLU A 408 15.52 35.12 37.80
C GLU A 408 14.18 34.52 38.27
N ILE A 409 13.96 33.24 37.93
CA ILE A 409 12.81 32.45 38.42
C ILE A 409 13.21 31.61 39.63
N ALA A 410 14.41 31.00 39.58
CA ALA A 410 14.91 30.11 40.63
C ALA A 410 16.42 30.10 40.67
N HIS A 411 16.97 29.83 41.89
CA HIS A 411 18.41 29.71 42.14
C HIS A 411 18.70 28.52 43.06
N TYR A 412 19.50 27.58 42.58
CA TYR A 412 19.88 26.36 43.28
C TYR A 412 21.34 26.42 43.67
N THR A 413 21.62 26.32 45.00
CA THR A 413 22.95 26.51 45.60
C THR A 413 23.36 25.38 46.54
N THR A 414 22.61 24.29 46.59
CA THR A 414 22.81 23.15 47.50
C THR A 414 23.22 21.90 46.78
N ASP A 415 23.91 21.00 47.44
CA ASP A 415 24.32 19.69 46.94
C ASP A 415 23.10 18.84 46.59
N VAL A 416 23.09 18.35 45.34
CA VAL A 416 22.04 17.47 44.77
C VAL A 416 22.74 16.30 44.07
N THR A 417 22.87 15.18 44.79
CA THR A 417 23.63 13.99 44.36
C THR A 417 22.91 13.02 43.42
N ALA A 418 21.61 13.19 43.24
CA ALA A 418 20.76 12.40 42.34
C ALA A 418 19.81 13.33 41.58
N TRP A 419 19.17 12.82 40.50
CA TRP A 419 18.22 13.60 39.75
C TRP A 419 17.09 14.14 40.61
N ASN A 420 16.83 15.43 40.48
CA ASN A 420 15.79 16.17 41.18
C ASN A 420 14.87 16.82 40.16
N ASP A 421 13.59 16.42 40.15
CA ASP A 421 12.59 16.90 39.22
C ASP A 421 11.98 18.22 39.69
N ILE A 422 12.01 19.22 38.86
CA ILE A 422 11.54 20.58 39.12
C ILE A 422 10.40 20.95 38.21
N THR A 423 9.41 21.67 38.76
CA THR A 423 8.35 22.33 37.96
C THR A 423 8.27 23.79 38.42
N LEU A 424 8.37 24.73 37.49
CA LEU A 424 8.30 26.17 37.70
C LEU A 424 7.23 26.81 36.86
N ASN A 425 6.45 27.74 37.37
CA ASN A 425 5.55 28.56 36.59
C ASN A 425 6.34 29.59 35.78
N LEU A 426 5.99 29.78 34.50
CA LEU A 426 6.61 30.77 33.64
C LEU A 426 5.80 32.09 33.69
N PRO A 427 6.39 33.20 34.20
CA PRO A 427 5.67 34.45 34.31
C PRO A 427 5.68 35.23 33.00
N ASN A 428 4.68 36.12 32.84
CA ASN A 428 4.59 37.07 31.73
C ASN A 428 4.76 36.47 30.32
N PRO A 429 3.94 35.47 29.91
CA PRO A 429 4.11 34.81 28.63
C PRO A 429 3.90 35.78 27.47
N THR A 430 4.76 35.67 26.43
CA THR A 430 4.75 36.49 25.21
C THR A 430 5.02 35.62 23.97
N SER A 431 4.87 36.19 22.76
CA SER A 431 5.20 35.52 21.51
C SER A 431 6.69 35.40 21.19
N ASP A 432 7.57 36.06 21.97
CA ASP A 432 9.04 36.03 21.80
C ASP A 432 9.70 35.76 23.19
N TYR A 433 9.31 34.64 23.80
CA TYR A 433 9.69 34.27 25.16
C TYR A 433 10.95 33.39 25.16
N TYR A 434 11.82 33.57 26.15
CA TYR A 434 13.03 32.77 26.31
C TYR A 434 13.19 32.31 27.76
N ILE A 435 13.74 31.12 27.93
CA ILE A 435 14.29 30.66 29.20
C ILE A 435 15.80 30.48 29.09
N ALA A 436 16.50 30.53 30.21
CA ALA A 436 17.91 30.21 30.29
C ALA A 436 18.25 29.45 31.56
N PHE A 437 19.14 28.47 31.42
CA PHE A 437 19.83 27.83 32.53
C PHE A 437 21.23 28.43 32.66
N GLU A 438 21.47 29.23 33.70
CA GLU A 438 22.79 29.83 33.95
C GLU A 438 23.56 28.97 34.94
N GLY A 439 24.59 28.30 34.45
CA GLY A 439 25.55 27.61 35.27
C GLY A 439 26.65 28.56 35.76
N GLN A 440 26.92 28.56 37.07
CA GLN A 440 28.08 29.21 37.69
C GLN A 440 28.98 28.14 38.28
N ALA A 441 30.14 27.96 37.65
CA ALA A 441 31.10 27.00 38.18
C ALA A 441 31.86 27.58 39.41
N ASN A 442 31.89 26.84 40.51
CA ASN A 442 32.61 27.17 41.73
C ASN A 442 33.45 25.98 42.23
N TYR A 443 33.99 25.20 41.29
CA TYR A 443 34.82 24.02 41.54
C TYR A 443 34.07 22.80 42.13
N GLY A 444 32.75 22.72 41.95
CA GLY A 444 31.97 21.54 42.24
C GLY A 444 32.21 20.40 41.21
N ARG A 445 31.39 19.38 41.23
CA ARG A 445 31.46 18.23 40.28
C ARG A 445 30.67 18.46 39.00
N GLY A 446 30.20 19.67 38.78
CA GLY A 446 29.39 20.09 37.60
C GLY A 446 27.90 20.07 37.86
N ILE A 447 27.20 20.78 37.00
CA ILE A 447 25.73 20.84 36.93
C ILE A 447 25.30 19.97 35.74
N THR A 448 24.33 19.08 35.97
CA THR A 448 23.69 18.28 34.90
C THR A 448 22.24 18.67 34.75
N LEU A 449 21.75 18.67 33.49
CA LEU A 449 20.37 18.90 33.10
C LEU A 449 19.88 17.77 32.22
N ASP A 450 18.59 17.40 32.36
CA ASP A 450 17.95 16.42 31.51
C ASP A 450 16.42 16.62 31.54
N ASP A 451 15.69 16.00 30.58
CA ASP A 451 14.22 15.97 30.50
C ASP A 451 13.59 17.38 30.65
N ILE A 452 14.07 18.35 29.87
CA ILE A 452 13.49 19.70 29.88
C ILE A 452 12.21 19.71 29.06
N SER A 453 11.09 20.24 29.60
CA SER A 453 9.89 20.53 28.82
C SER A 453 9.24 21.85 29.22
N ILE A 454 8.63 22.56 28.28
CA ILE A 454 7.78 23.73 28.51
C ILE A 454 6.39 23.37 28.01
N GLU A 455 5.42 23.51 28.92
CA GLU A 455 4.05 23.07 28.69
C GLU A 455 3.06 24.15 29.05
N ALA A 456 1.89 24.16 28.43
CA ALA A 456 0.76 25.01 28.81
C ALA A 456 -0.55 24.24 28.69
N ASP A 457 -1.55 24.53 29.54
CA ASP A 457 -2.81 23.79 29.61
C ASP A 457 -3.54 23.73 28.27
N ASN A 458 -3.45 24.78 27.47
CA ASN A 458 -4.14 24.89 26.16
C ASN A 458 -3.26 24.62 24.94
N LEU A 459 -1.93 24.56 25.10
CA LEU A 459 -0.98 24.35 24.00
C LEU A 459 -0.28 22.99 24.04
N GLY A 460 -0.43 22.24 25.16
CA GLY A 460 0.35 21.04 25.43
C GLY A 460 1.84 21.35 25.56
N VAL A 461 2.71 20.46 25.07
CA VAL A 461 4.16 20.68 25.05
C VAL A 461 4.52 21.69 23.96
N VAL A 462 5.13 22.80 24.33
CA VAL A 462 5.62 23.86 23.44
C VAL A 462 7.09 23.63 23.08
N PHE A 463 7.87 23.02 24.01
CA PHE A 463 9.28 22.75 23.80
C PHE A 463 9.70 21.53 24.63
N SER A 464 10.60 20.69 24.12
CA SER A 464 11.27 19.65 24.92
C SER A 464 12.70 19.41 24.47
N GLU A 465 13.56 18.95 25.41
CA GLU A 465 14.98 18.63 25.19
C GLU A 465 15.44 17.53 26.13
N GLY A 466 16.01 16.45 25.55
CA GLY A 466 16.57 15.32 26.29
C GLY A 466 18.09 15.20 26.14
N PHE A 467 18.77 16.12 25.45
CA PHE A 467 20.23 16.14 25.22
C PHE A 467 20.81 14.88 24.56
N GLU A 468 20.07 14.22 23.67
CA GLU A 468 20.48 12.93 23.10
C GLU A 468 21.61 13.01 22.05
N GLY A 469 22.16 14.21 21.82
CA GLY A 469 23.30 14.43 20.92
C GLY A 469 23.01 14.18 19.45
N ALA A 470 21.82 13.73 19.11
CA ALA A 470 21.32 13.71 17.75
C ALA A 470 21.02 15.15 17.33
N SER A 471 21.29 15.48 16.08
CA SER A 471 20.90 16.76 15.52
C SER A 471 19.41 16.95 15.73
N ASN A 472 19.00 18.09 16.30
CA ASN A 472 17.61 18.52 16.32
C ASN A 472 17.08 18.81 14.89
N GLU A 473 17.86 18.53 13.86
CA GLU A 473 17.51 18.73 12.46
C GLU A 473 16.54 17.67 11.99
N PHE A 474 15.67 18.03 11.05
CA PHE A 474 14.94 17.05 10.28
C PHE A 474 15.93 16.06 9.64
N SER A 475 15.65 14.78 9.74
CA SER A 475 16.42 13.77 9.02
C SER A 475 16.13 13.84 7.51
N ASN A 476 16.83 13.07 6.71
CA ASN A 476 16.52 12.92 5.29
C ASN A 476 15.37 11.90 5.04
N GLY A 477 14.63 11.56 6.06
CA GLY A 477 13.48 10.66 5.98
C GLY A 477 12.24 11.33 5.39
N VAL A 478 11.29 10.51 4.97
CA VAL A 478 9.99 10.97 4.47
C VAL A 478 9.18 11.58 5.60
N LYS A 479 8.39 12.59 5.28
CA LYS A 479 7.59 13.35 6.24
C LYS A 479 6.13 13.40 5.84
N MET A 480 5.24 13.26 6.86
CA MET A 480 3.80 13.51 6.76
C MET A 480 3.43 14.71 7.63
N ILE A 481 2.39 15.44 7.25
CA ILE A 481 2.01 16.73 7.82
C ILE A 481 0.65 16.62 8.49
N GLY A 482 0.57 17.04 9.76
CA GLY A 482 -0.70 17.12 10.50
C GLY A 482 -1.07 18.57 10.81
N VAL A 483 -2.30 18.94 10.48
CA VAL A 483 -2.87 20.26 10.76
C VAL A 483 -4.26 20.14 11.38
N SER A 484 -4.72 21.14 12.12
CA SER A 484 -6.05 21.16 12.73
C SER A 484 -6.76 22.49 12.50
N ALA A 485 -8.08 22.42 12.32
CA ALA A 485 -8.94 23.60 12.23
C ALA A 485 -9.14 24.30 13.58
N ASP A 486 -8.92 23.59 14.70
CA ASP A 486 -9.01 24.17 16.06
C ASP A 486 -7.94 25.23 16.31
N ASP A 487 -6.69 24.93 15.93
CA ASP A 487 -5.59 25.91 15.96
C ASP A 487 -4.72 25.80 14.69
N PRO A 488 -5.01 26.62 13.65
CA PRO A 488 -4.26 26.61 12.40
C PRO A 488 -2.79 27.08 12.50
N SER A 489 -2.36 27.60 13.66
CA SER A 489 -0.96 27.96 13.90
C SER A 489 -0.10 26.72 14.22
N ILE A 490 -0.73 25.64 14.68
CA ILE A 490 -0.05 24.40 15.02
C ILE A 490 0.12 23.53 13.77
N VAL A 491 1.35 23.11 13.51
CA VAL A 491 1.70 22.17 12.44
C VAL A 491 2.55 21.06 13.03
N TYR A 492 2.18 19.82 12.77
CA TYR A 492 2.96 18.65 13.14
C TYR A 492 3.66 18.04 11.93
N VAL A 493 4.85 17.50 12.15
CA VAL A 493 5.58 16.71 11.16
C VAL A 493 5.96 15.38 11.78
N LEU A 494 5.42 14.30 11.20
CA LEU A 494 5.80 12.92 11.49
C LEU A 494 6.89 12.50 10.49
N GLU A 495 7.99 11.94 10.98
CA GLU A 495 9.17 11.64 10.18
C GLU A 495 9.53 10.15 10.27
N ALA A 496 9.90 9.56 9.12
CA ALA A 496 10.44 8.20 9.05
C ALA A 496 11.97 8.22 9.00
N ASP A 497 12.61 7.19 9.56
CA ASP A 497 14.01 6.85 9.32
C ASP A 497 14.07 5.47 8.66
N GLY A 498 14.24 5.46 7.33
CA GLY A 498 14.07 4.23 6.56
C GLY A 498 12.65 3.68 6.69
N GLY A 499 12.50 2.51 7.33
CA GLY A 499 11.19 1.88 7.59
C GLY A 499 10.61 2.14 8.97
N VAL A 500 11.33 2.80 9.88
CA VAL A 500 10.95 2.98 11.29
C VAL A 500 10.66 4.46 11.60
N PHE A 501 10.14 4.72 12.78
CA PHE A 501 9.89 6.08 13.26
C PHE A 501 11.21 6.86 13.40
N GLY A 502 11.29 8.04 12.80
CA GLY A 502 12.47 8.92 12.79
C GLY A 502 12.35 10.11 13.73
N GLY A 503 11.14 10.62 13.92
CA GLY A 503 10.92 11.78 14.79
C GLY A 503 9.50 12.33 14.71
N PHE A 504 9.16 13.14 15.72
CA PHE A 504 7.92 13.89 15.79
C PHE A 504 8.21 15.34 16.12
N HIS A 505 7.73 16.24 15.29
CA HIS A 505 8.04 17.67 15.39
C HIS A 505 6.76 18.48 15.48
N LYS A 506 6.77 19.54 16.29
CA LYS A 506 5.66 20.47 16.48
C LYS A 506 6.09 21.89 16.18
N SER A 507 5.30 22.60 15.41
CA SER A 507 5.36 24.05 15.22
C SER A 507 4.16 24.70 15.90
N THR A 508 4.33 25.89 16.43
CA THR A 508 3.27 26.77 16.96
C THR A 508 3.23 28.11 16.23
N ASP A 509 3.98 28.24 15.13
CA ASP A 509 4.14 29.44 14.31
C ASP A 509 3.89 29.19 12.82
N GLU A 510 2.86 28.36 12.53
CA GLU A 510 2.44 28.02 11.17
C GLU A 510 3.54 27.33 10.35
N GLY A 511 4.38 26.51 10.97
CA GLY A 511 5.46 25.78 10.30
C GLY A 511 6.69 26.63 9.94
N SER A 512 6.85 27.80 10.56
CA SER A 512 8.04 28.64 10.35
C SER A 512 9.23 28.11 11.16
N SER A 513 8.99 27.61 12.39
CA SER A 513 9.98 26.87 13.17
C SER A 513 9.35 25.62 13.80
N PHE A 514 10.19 24.62 14.13
CA PHE A 514 9.76 23.37 14.74
C PHE A 514 10.58 23.02 15.96
N VAL A 515 9.95 22.33 16.88
CA VAL A 515 10.59 21.68 18.03
C VAL A 515 10.44 20.18 17.86
N LYS A 516 11.54 19.43 17.97
CA LYS A 516 11.51 17.97 18.02
C LYS A 516 11.06 17.55 19.42
N LEU A 517 9.96 16.81 19.52
CA LEU A 517 9.48 16.25 20.77
C LEU A 517 10.26 14.99 21.12
N ASN A 518 10.51 14.80 22.41
CA ASN A 518 11.31 13.67 22.89
C ASN A 518 10.52 12.36 22.82
N HIS A 519 10.91 11.47 21.91
CA HIS A 519 10.42 10.12 21.77
C HIS A 519 11.55 9.09 21.73
N ASP A 520 12.59 9.31 22.56
CA ASP A 520 13.76 8.46 22.58
C ASP A 520 13.40 7.00 22.85
N ASN A 521 14.05 6.09 22.07
CA ASN A 521 13.82 4.65 22.11
C ASN A 521 12.37 4.23 21.80
N LYS A 522 11.62 5.07 21.06
CA LYS A 522 10.29 4.75 20.56
C LYS A 522 10.30 4.51 19.05
N ASN A 523 9.54 3.49 18.66
CA ASN A 523 9.20 3.22 17.26
C ASN A 523 7.71 2.94 17.16
N TYR A 524 6.93 3.95 16.78
CA TYR A 524 5.47 3.83 16.65
C TYR A 524 5.04 3.12 15.37
N PHE A 525 5.97 2.84 14.44
CA PHE A 525 5.69 2.16 13.18
C PHE A 525 5.81 0.63 13.24
N GLY A 526 6.22 0.10 14.41
CA GLY A 526 6.46 -1.33 14.61
C GLY A 526 5.25 -2.12 15.11
N TYR A 527 5.53 -3.37 15.46
CA TYR A 527 4.55 -4.33 15.98
C TYR A 527 4.35 -4.25 17.49
N ASP A 528 5.37 -3.74 18.20
CA ASP A 528 5.36 -3.72 19.65
C ASP A 528 4.37 -2.70 20.21
N THR A 529 3.58 -3.10 21.18
CA THR A 529 2.54 -2.27 21.80
C THR A 529 3.09 -1.16 22.70
N LEU A 530 4.38 -1.18 23.00
CA LEU A 530 5.10 -0.14 23.74
C LEU A 530 6.01 0.70 22.84
N GLY A 531 6.06 0.37 21.53
CA GLY A 531 6.93 1.03 20.56
C GLY A 531 8.41 0.78 20.83
N GLN A 532 8.83 -0.44 21.17
CA GLN A 532 10.21 -0.77 21.55
C GLN A 532 10.93 -1.70 20.55
N ASP A 533 10.26 -2.12 19.47
CA ASP A 533 10.92 -2.86 18.40
C ASP A 533 11.60 -1.92 17.39
N ASN A 534 12.33 -2.50 16.45
CA ASN A 534 13.00 -1.77 15.36
C ASN A 534 12.47 -2.20 13.98
N LEU A 535 11.21 -2.61 13.91
CA LEU A 535 10.53 -3.05 12.71
C LEU A 535 9.59 -1.96 12.21
N GLY A 536 9.31 -1.93 10.91
CA GLY A 536 8.36 -1.01 10.30
C GLY A 536 8.43 -1.03 8.79
N GLN A 537 7.47 -0.41 8.15
CA GLN A 537 7.30 -0.43 6.69
C GLN A 537 7.15 0.98 6.09
N ALA A 538 7.42 2.03 6.89
CA ALA A 538 7.36 3.41 6.37
C ALA A 538 8.23 3.57 5.11
N PRO A 539 7.89 4.49 4.23
CA PRO A 539 6.77 5.45 4.31
C PRO A 539 5.45 4.91 3.78
N ARG A 540 5.36 3.63 3.41
CA ARG A 540 4.13 3.06 2.88
C ARG A 540 3.03 3.06 3.95
N ASP A 541 3.33 2.49 5.10
CA ASP A 541 2.42 2.41 6.24
C ASP A 541 2.82 3.52 7.22
N MET A 542 2.37 4.73 6.96
CA MET A 542 2.70 5.91 7.76
C MET A 542 1.71 7.03 7.45
N ASP A 543 0.99 7.49 8.47
CA ASP A 543 0.12 8.65 8.34
C ASP A 543 -0.05 9.40 9.66
N ILE A 544 -0.49 10.66 9.58
CA ILE A 544 -0.80 11.53 10.70
C ILE A 544 -2.06 12.35 10.42
N VAL A 545 -2.97 12.38 11.40
CA VAL A 545 -4.10 13.30 11.37
C VAL A 545 -4.30 13.94 12.74
N VAL A 546 -4.78 15.17 12.76
CA VAL A 546 -5.07 15.94 13.98
C VAL A 546 -6.57 16.14 14.10
N HIS A 547 -7.10 15.97 15.31
CA HIS A 547 -8.53 16.12 15.54
C HIS A 547 -8.99 17.55 15.20
N PRO A 548 -10.03 17.74 14.39
CA PRO A 548 -10.42 19.08 13.91
C PRO A 548 -10.98 20.02 14.97
N GLU A 549 -11.28 19.50 16.17
CA GLU A 549 -11.79 20.27 17.32
C GLU A 549 -10.80 20.31 18.51
N ASP A 550 -9.58 19.79 18.33
CA ASP A 550 -8.58 19.76 19.40
C ASP A 550 -7.20 19.56 18.80
N ALA A 551 -6.46 20.61 18.63
CA ALA A 551 -5.14 20.57 18.02
C ALA A 551 -4.10 19.75 18.82
N ASN A 552 -4.40 19.39 20.08
CA ASN A 552 -3.55 18.51 20.90
C ASN A 552 -3.92 17.02 20.79
N ASP A 553 -5.04 16.68 20.15
CA ASP A 553 -5.48 15.31 19.93
C ASP A 553 -4.95 14.82 18.56
N VAL A 554 -3.79 14.16 18.58
CA VAL A 554 -3.04 13.75 17.40
C VAL A 554 -3.07 12.25 17.25
N HIS A 555 -3.36 11.77 16.05
CA HIS A 555 -3.31 10.35 15.70
C HIS A 555 -2.19 10.09 14.69
N ILE A 556 -1.40 9.04 14.93
CA ILE A 556 -0.37 8.56 14.00
C ILE A 556 -0.53 7.06 13.77
N ALA A 557 -0.06 6.60 12.65
CA ALA A 557 -0.12 5.19 12.32
C ALA A 557 1.15 4.68 11.63
N GLY A 558 1.32 3.40 11.72
CA GLY A 558 2.24 2.52 11.03
C GLY A 558 1.58 1.16 10.91
N ILE A 559 2.20 0.09 11.42
CA ILE A 559 1.56 -1.23 11.53
C ILE A 559 0.34 -1.18 12.46
N ASN A 560 0.42 -0.42 13.54
CA ASN A 560 -0.67 -0.12 14.46
C ASN A 560 -0.96 1.38 14.47
N SER A 561 -2.09 1.79 15.06
CA SER A 561 -2.42 3.19 15.26
C SER A 561 -2.21 3.64 16.71
N TRP A 562 -1.87 4.91 16.90
CA TRP A 562 -1.53 5.53 18.17
C TRP A 562 -2.24 6.88 18.30
N ARG A 563 -2.46 7.33 19.52
CA ARG A 563 -3.09 8.63 19.83
C ARG A 563 -2.34 9.36 20.92
N SER A 564 -2.16 10.64 20.73
CA SER A 564 -1.73 11.63 21.74
C SER A 564 -2.91 12.52 22.10
N ILE A 565 -2.99 12.96 23.35
CA ILE A 565 -3.94 13.97 23.82
C ILE A 565 -3.22 15.17 24.46
N ASP A 566 -1.92 15.25 24.28
CA ASP A 566 -1.03 16.24 24.88
C ASP A 566 -0.15 16.93 23.81
N GLY A 567 -0.66 17.03 22.57
CA GLY A 567 0.03 17.69 21.47
C GLY A 567 1.27 16.94 20.99
N GLY A 568 1.25 15.61 21.05
CA GLY A 568 2.32 14.77 20.58
C GLY A 568 3.43 14.49 21.59
N ALA A 569 3.30 14.94 22.85
CA ALA A 569 4.31 14.69 23.86
C ALA A 569 4.39 13.20 24.25
N THR A 570 3.24 12.53 24.29
CA THR A 570 3.17 11.08 24.52
C THR A 570 2.14 10.43 23.59
N PHE A 571 2.39 9.18 23.18
CA PHE A 571 1.46 8.40 22.40
C PHE A 571 1.05 7.11 23.10
N SER A 572 -0.24 6.80 23.05
CA SER A 572 -0.82 5.56 23.52
C SER A 572 -1.39 4.77 22.34
N ILE A 573 -1.18 3.45 22.33
CA ILE A 573 -1.67 2.59 21.26
C ILE A 573 -3.21 2.54 21.24
N THR A 574 -3.82 2.60 20.06
CA THR A 574 -5.27 2.57 19.87
C THR A 574 -5.75 1.34 19.10
N SER A 575 -4.85 0.66 18.39
CA SER A 575 -5.18 -0.59 17.70
C SER A 575 -4.16 -1.68 17.94
N GLN A 576 -4.58 -2.90 17.67
CA GLN A 576 -3.72 -4.07 17.58
C GLN A 576 -4.14 -4.93 16.38
N TRP A 577 -3.17 -5.41 15.63
CA TRP A 577 -3.37 -6.13 14.36
C TRP A 577 -3.91 -7.56 14.51
N THR A 578 -4.06 -8.07 15.73
CA THR A 578 -4.75 -9.34 15.99
C THR A 578 -5.96 -9.12 16.88
N PRO A 579 -7.14 -9.66 16.54
CA PRO A 579 -8.36 -9.45 17.33
C PRO A 579 -8.23 -9.86 18.80
N GLY A 580 -7.54 -10.99 19.07
CA GLY A 580 -7.35 -11.50 20.43
C GLY A 580 -6.48 -10.59 21.31
N ASN A 581 -5.41 -10.04 20.75
CA ASN A 581 -4.54 -9.11 21.47
C ASN A 581 -5.23 -7.76 21.69
N ALA A 582 -5.95 -7.24 20.69
CA ALA A 582 -6.74 -6.02 20.82
C ALA A 582 -7.75 -6.13 21.97
N ALA A 583 -8.50 -7.21 22.04
CA ALA A 583 -9.46 -7.48 23.11
C ALA A 583 -8.77 -7.58 24.50
N SER A 584 -7.60 -8.22 24.58
CA SER A 584 -6.87 -8.38 25.85
C SER A 584 -6.32 -7.05 26.39
N LEU A 585 -6.00 -6.11 25.51
CA LEU A 585 -5.51 -4.76 25.85
C LEU A 585 -6.65 -3.74 26.01
N ASN A 586 -7.89 -4.11 25.72
CA ASN A 586 -9.07 -3.24 25.68
C ASN A 586 -8.89 -2.04 24.73
N ILE A 587 -8.30 -2.29 23.56
CA ILE A 587 -8.15 -1.36 22.45
C ILE A 587 -8.80 -1.89 21.18
N GLY A 588 -8.89 -1.07 20.13
CA GLY A 588 -9.50 -1.45 18.86
C GLY A 588 -8.72 -2.54 18.11
N TYR A 589 -9.43 -3.36 17.35
CA TYR A 589 -8.86 -4.14 16.26
C TYR A 589 -8.97 -3.34 14.95
N CYS A 590 -7.88 -3.18 14.24
CA CYS A 590 -7.87 -2.95 12.80
C CYS A 590 -6.80 -3.86 12.18
N HIS A 591 -6.89 -4.09 10.87
CA HIS A 591 -5.84 -4.82 10.17
C HIS A 591 -4.51 -4.07 10.28
N ALA A 592 -3.40 -4.79 10.21
CA ALA A 592 -2.07 -4.19 10.15
C ALA A 592 -1.90 -3.30 8.93
N ASP A 593 -0.84 -2.50 8.99
CA ASP A 593 -0.35 -1.73 7.85
C ASP A 593 -1.38 -0.67 7.44
N VAL A 594 -1.41 0.44 8.21
CA VAL A 594 -2.34 1.56 7.99
C VAL A 594 -1.73 2.50 6.94
N ASP A 595 -2.34 2.52 5.76
CA ASP A 595 -1.91 3.36 4.63
C ASP A 595 -2.39 4.81 4.74
N ILE A 596 -3.60 5.03 5.29
CA ILE A 596 -4.24 6.34 5.35
C ILE A 596 -5.17 6.47 6.55
N MET A 597 -5.19 7.65 7.14
CA MET A 597 -6.18 8.09 8.13
C MET A 597 -6.89 9.36 7.65
N LEU A 598 -8.14 9.53 8.07
CA LEU A 598 -8.91 10.74 7.75
C LEU A 598 -9.92 11.03 8.85
N PHE A 599 -9.92 12.25 9.37
CA PHE A 599 -11.06 12.77 10.13
C PHE A 599 -12.12 13.34 9.18
N ALA A 600 -13.37 13.03 9.45
CA ALA A 600 -14.50 13.63 8.76
C ALA A 600 -15.57 14.07 9.75
N GLN A 601 -16.27 15.15 9.41
CA GLN A 601 -17.27 15.78 10.27
C GLN A 601 -18.61 15.95 9.56
N GLU A 602 -19.69 15.87 10.35
CA GLU A 602 -21.05 16.19 9.94
C GLU A 602 -21.75 16.98 11.05
N GLY A 603 -22.74 17.79 10.69
CA GLY A 603 -23.55 18.54 11.65
C GLY A 603 -23.21 20.02 11.71
N SER A 604 -23.58 20.68 12.82
CA SER A 604 -23.30 22.12 12.97
C SER A 604 -21.93 22.37 13.62
N SER A 605 -21.32 23.51 13.35
CA SER A 605 -20.05 23.92 13.96
C SER A 605 -20.07 23.98 15.50
N THR A 606 -21.27 24.02 16.12
CA THR A 606 -21.42 24.03 17.58
C THR A 606 -21.70 22.62 18.17
N ASN A 607 -21.94 21.62 17.34
CA ASN A 607 -22.15 20.23 17.75
C ASN A 607 -21.84 19.29 16.58
N PRO A 608 -20.58 19.23 16.16
CA PRO A 608 -20.17 18.33 15.08
C PRO A 608 -20.17 16.87 15.56
N ILE A 609 -20.40 15.96 14.61
CA ILE A 609 -20.15 14.54 14.76
C ILE A 609 -18.84 14.26 14.02
N THR A 610 -17.81 13.94 14.78
CA THR A 610 -16.47 13.68 14.24
C THR A 610 -16.19 12.18 14.26
N LYS A 611 -15.77 11.62 13.14
CA LYS A 611 -15.35 10.22 12.99
C LYS A 611 -13.95 10.15 12.42
N LEU A 612 -13.22 9.10 12.82
CA LEU A 612 -11.91 8.75 12.26
C LEU A 612 -12.04 7.51 11.37
N PHE A 613 -11.51 7.59 10.16
CA PHE A 613 -11.46 6.49 9.21
C PHE A 613 -10.02 6.06 8.97
N LEU A 614 -9.80 4.75 8.81
CA LEU A 614 -8.51 4.15 8.50
C LEU A 614 -8.64 3.24 7.29
N GLY A 615 -7.75 3.41 6.31
CA GLY A 615 -7.51 2.45 5.23
C GLY A 615 -6.29 1.60 5.56
N THR A 616 -6.42 0.28 5.42
CA THR A 616 -5.40 -0.70 5.78
C THR A 616 -5.25 -1.76 4.70
N ASP A 617 -4.23 -2.63 4.82
CA ASP A 617 -4.07 -3.80 3.93
C ASP A 617 -5.19 -4.84 4.05
N GLY A 618 -6.10 -4.70 5.01
CA GLY A 618 -7.25 -5.59 5.20
C GLY A 618 -8.62 -4.98 4.99
N GLY A 619 -8.70 -3.67 4.74
CA GLY A 619 -9.97 -2.97 4.52
C GLY A 619 -10.04 -1.58 5.11
N ILE A 620 -11.27 -1.08 5.23
CA ILE A 620 -11.58 0.21 5.84
C ILE A 620 -12.23 0.05 7.21
N PHE A 621 -11.71 0.80 8.18
CA PHE A 621 -12.15 0.80 9.58
C PHE A 621 -12.59 2.20 9.99
N ARG A 622 -13.54 2.28 10.94
CA ARG A 622 -14.10 3.55 11.41
C ARG A 622 -14.19 3.60 12.93
N ALA A 623 -13.67 4.66 13.55
CA ALA A 623 -13.95 5.00 14.94
C ALA A 623 -15.08 6.03 15.01
N ASP A 624 -16.24 5.62 15.55
CA ASP A 624 -17.40 6.49 15.69
C ASP A 624 -17.24 7.51 16.84
N ASN A 625 -16.36 7.24 17.80
CA ASN A 625 -15.95 8.17 18.84
C ASN A 625 -14.41 8.12 19.00
N PRO A 626 -13.67 8.94 18.26
CA PRO A 626 -12.21 8.91 18.27
C PRO A 626 -11.56 9.31 19.61
N ARG A 627 -12.34 9.88 20.53
CA ARG A 627 -11.86 10.28 21.86
C ARG A 627 -11.99 9.18 22.92
N LEU A 628 -12.67 8.06 22.65
CA LEU A 628 -12.90 6.99 23.61
C LEU A 628 -12.34 5.64 23.14
N VAL A 629 -11.10 5.35 23.45
CA VAL A 629 -10.44 4.08 23.11
C VAL A 629 -10.99 2.93 23.96
N SER A 630 -11.37 1.84 23.32
CA SER A 630 -11.89 0.62 23.93
C SER A 630 -11.76 -0.57 22.97
N SER A 631 -12.13 -1.77 23.38
CA SER A 631 -12.16 -2.97 22.52
C SER A 631 -13.10 -2.84 21.30
N ASN A 632 -14.02 -1.87 21.32
CA ASN A 632 -14.92 -1.56 20.20
C ASN A 632 -14.56 -0.23 19.53
N TYR A 633 -13.33 0.20 19.64
CA TYR A 633 -12.90 1.50 19.12
C TYR A 633 -13.05 1.60 17.61
N TYR A 634 -12.65 0.56 16.87
CA TYR A 634 -12.83 0.48 15.44
C TYR A 634 -13.94 -0.47 15.05
N THR A 635 -14.74 -0.07 14.07
CA THR A 635 -15.72 -0.89 13.37
C THR A 635 -15.22 -1.15 11.96
N ASP A 636 -15.13 -2.41 11.55
CA ASP A 636 -14.86 -2.80 10.17
C ASP A 636 -16.10 -2.50 9.32
N ILE A 637 -15.94 -1.66 8.30
CA ILE A 637 -16.98 -1.27 7.34
C ILE A 637 -16.66 -1.75 5.92
N THR A 638 -15.75 -2.72 5.77
CA THR A 638 -15.29 -3.26 4.48
C THR A 638 -16.30 -4.22 3.84
N THR A 639 -17.18 -4.83 4.66
CA THR A 639 -18.10 -5.87 4.21
C THR A 639 -18.91 -5.43 2.99
N GLY A 640 -18.92 -6.27 1.95
CA GLY A 640 -19.58 -5.98 0.67
C GLY A 640 -18.61 -5.59 -0.45
N MET A 641 -17.37 -5.30 -0.17
CA MET A 641 -16.34 -5.05 -1.19
C MET A 641 -15.63 -6.35 -1.60
N GLY A 642 -15.60 -6.67 -2.89
CA GLY A 642 -14.82 -7.78 -3.44
C GLY A 642 -13.45 -7.25 -3.90
N ILE A 643 -12.49 -7.09 -2.96
CA ILE A 643 -11.17 -6.49 -3.23
C ILE A 643 -9.99 -7.41 -2.86
N ARG A 644 -10.24 -8.71 -2.70
CA ARG A 644 -9.21 -9.70 -2.38
C ARG A 644 -8.18 -9.83 -3.52
N GLN A 645 -6.89 -9.84 -3.17
CA GLN A 645 -5.76 -9.95 -4.08
C GLN A 645 -5.22 -11.38 -4.08
N PHE A 646 -5.86 -12.30 -4.84
CA PHE A 646 -5.41 -13.69 -4.93
C PHE A 646 -4.13 -13.82 -5.77
N TYR A 647 -3.13 -14.50 -5.20
CA TYR A 647 -1.95 -14.96 -5.94
C TYR A 647 -2.25 -16.24 -6.72
N LYS A 648 -2.81 -17.25 -6.05
CA LYS A 648 -3.11 -18.57 -6.59
C LYS A 648 -4.34 -19.16 -5.92
N ILE A 649 -5.00 -20.10 -6.62
CA ILE A 649 -6.12 -20.88 -6.09
C ILE A 649 -5.91 -22.38 -6.36
N GLY A 650 -6.61 -23.23 -5.60
CA GLY A 650 -6.79 -24.63 -5.91
C GLY A 650 -8.24 -25.01 -5.71
N ILE A 651 -8.83 -25.67 -6.70
CA ILE A 651 -10.24 -26.05 -6.68
C ILE A 651 -10.43 -27.57 -6.55
N SER A 652 -11.49 -27.99 -5.87
CA SER A 652 -11.92 -29.37 -5.88
C SER A 652 -12.64 -29.71 -7.19
N GLN A 653 -12.61 -30.99 -7.60
CA GLN A 653 -13.42 -31.49 -8.71
C GLN A 653 -14.75 -32.07 -8.19
N THR A 654 -15.48 -31.29 -7.38
CA THR A 654 -16.76 -31.64 -6.78
C THR A 654 -17.85 -30.64 -7.15
N ASN A 655 -19.11 -31.04 -6.96
CA ASN A 655 -20.26 -30.15 -7.05
C ASN A 655 -21.09 -30.28 -5.78
N PRO A 656 -21.19 -29.22 -4.94
CA PRO A 656 -20.59 -27.89 -5.13
C PRO A 656 -19.05 -27.92 -5.01
N VAL A 657 -18.42 -26.97 -5.68
CA VAL A 657 -16.98 -26.75 -5.63
C VAL A 657 -16.54 -26.33 -4.24
N ILE A 658 -15.33 -26.71 -3.85
CA ILE A 658 -14.57 -26.12 -2.74
C ILE A 658 -13.33 -25.45 -3.33
N VAL A 659 -13.01 -24.25 -2.90
CA VAL A 659 -11.86 -23.50 -3.36
C VAL A 659 -10.98 -23.16 -2.16
N THR A 660 -9.65 -23.31 -2.28
CA THR A 660 -8.68 -22.68 -1.39
C THR A 660 -7.88 -21.66 -2.19
N GLY A 661 -7.60 -20.51 -1.62
CA GLY A 661 -6.83 -19.48 -2.32
C GLY A 661 -5.91 -18.72 -1.36
N GLY A 662 -4.68 -18.45 -1.82
CA GLY A 662 -3.72 -17.63 -1.13
C GLY A 662 -3.76 -16.18 -1.63
N SER A 663 -3.75 -15.21 -0.71
CA SER A 663 -3.87 -13.79 -1.03
C SER A 663 -2.86 -12.94 -0.27
N GLN A 664 -2.51 -11.81 -0.88
CA GLN A 664 -1.60 -10.85 -0.30
C GLN A 664 -2.15 -10.31 1.02
N ASP A 665 -1.31 -10.25 2.06
CA ASP A 665 -1.52 -9.70 3.40
C ASP A 665 -2.76 -10.25 4.15
N ASN A 666 -3.60 -11.03 3.47
CA ASN A 666 -4.87 -11.57 3.99
C ASN A 666 -4.89 -13.11 4.07
N GLY A 667 -3.72 -13.75 3.98
CA GLY A 667 -3.52 -15.18 4.21
C GLY A 667 -4.18 -16.09 3.20
N SER A 668 -4.55 -17.31 3.65
CA SER A 668 -5.25 -18.30 2.85
C SER A 668 -6.69 -18.46 3.32
N SER A 669 -7.61 -18.44 2.36
CA SER A 669 -9.06 -18.56 2.59
C SER A 669 -9.60 -19.79 1.86
N THR A 670 -10.74 -20.35 2.32
CA THR A 670 -11.47 -21.41 1.63
C THR A 670 -12.93 -21.05 1.43
N LEU A 671 -13.44 -21.27 0.22
CA LEU A 671 -14.86 -21.29 -0.07
C LEU A 671 -15.35 -22.72 0.14
N GLY A 672 -16.18 -22.92 1.17
CA GLY A 672 -16.76 -24.22 1.49
C GLY A 672 -17.94 -24.58 0.56
N ALA A 673 -18.33 -25.86 0.59
CA ALA A 673 -19.50 -26.35 -0.14
C ALA A 673 -20.84 -25.68 0.25
N ASN A 674 -20.88 -24.97 1.38
CA ASN A 674 -22.02 -24.16 1.83
C ASN A 674 -22.04 -22.74 1.24
N GLY A 675 -21.09 -22.41 0.38
CA GLY A 675 -20.95 -21.09 -0.24
C GLY A 675 -20.36 -20.01 0.66
N LEU A 676 -19.83 -20.38 1.83
CA LEU A 676 -19.24 -19.43 2.76
C LEU A 676 -17.71 -19.47 2.73
N TRP A 677 -17.11 -18.30 2.80
CA TRP A 677 -15.67 -18.14 2.96
C TRP A 677 -15.24 -18.26 4.41
N THR A 678 -14.09 -18.88 4.62
CA THR A 678 -13.44 -19.00 5.94
C THR A 678 -11.94 -18.81 5.76
N ASP A 679 -11.35 -17.93 6.54
CA ASP A 679 -9.91 -17.70 6.53
C ASP A 679 -9.24 -18.67 7.49
N TRP A 680 -8.26 -19.44 7.03
CA TRP A 680 -7.71 -20.55 7.80
C TRP A 680 -6.20 -20.45 8.11
N TRP A 681 -5.44 -19.65 7.34
CA TRP A 681 -4.02 -19.42 7.58
C TRP A 681 -3.59 -18.01 7.23
N GLY A 682 -2.65 -17.42 8.02
CA GLY A 682 -2.18 -16.05 7.90
C GLY A 682 -0.98 -15.84 6.97
N ALA A 683 -0.27 -14.73 7.11
CA ALA A 683 0.82 -14.24 6.27
C ALA A 683 0.36 -13.87 4.83
N ASP A 684 1.29 -13.74 3.87
CA ASP A 684 0.93 -13.75 2.45
C ASP A 684 0.63 -15.19 2.05
N GLY A 685 -0.63 -15.53 1.79
CA GLY A 685 -1.00 -16.83 1.23
C GLY A 685 -0.58 -16.91 -0.23
N MET A 686 -0.03 -18.07 -0.63
CA MET A 686 0.50 -18.28 -1.99
C MET A 686 -0.19 -19.44 -2.69
N GLU A 687 0.58 -20.39 -3.19
CA GLU A 687 0.09 -21.61 -3.85
C GLU A 687 -0.64 -22.51 -2.85
N GLY A 688 -1.74 -23.12 -3.29
CA GLY A 688 -2.48 -24.10 -2.50
C GLY A 688 -3.30 -25.02 -3.37
N PHE A 689 -3.65 -26.19 -2.84
CA PHE A 689 -4.50 -27.15 -3.51
C PHE A 689 -5.34 -27.97 -2.51
N ILE A 690 -6.43 -28.55 -3.02
CA ILE A 690 -7.32 -29.45 -2.27
C ILE A 690 -7.01 -30.87 -2.66
N ASP A 691 -6.92 -31.78 -1.70
CA ASP A 691 -6.72 -33.22 -1.98
C ASP A 691 -7.86 -33.76 -2.85
N LYS A 692 -7.51 -34.41 -3.95
CA LYS A 692 -8.48 -34.86 -4.95
C LYS A 692 -9.44 -35.97 -4.45
N ASN A 693 -9.14 -36.61 -3.32
CA ASN A 693 -9.96 -37.69 -2.75
C ASN A 693 -10.69 -37.30 -1.48
N ASP A 694 -10.16 -36.30 -0.74
CA ASP A 694 -10.75 -35.82 0.50
C ASP A 694 -10.65 -34.29 0.61
N THR A 695 -11.75 -33.62 0.32
CA THR A 695 -11.82 -32.17 0.31
C THR A 695 -11.64 -31.50 1.69
N GLN A 696 -11.59 -32.27 2.78
CA GLN A 696 -11.21 -31.80 4.10
C GLN A 696 -9.69 -31.60 4.23
N ILE A 697 -8.91 -32.23 3.34
CA ILE A 697 -7.46 -32.07 3.29
C ILE A 697 -7.12 -30.98 2.29
N MET A 698 -6.53 -29.90 2.81
CA MET A 698 -6.05 -28.81 1.98
C MET A 698 -4.59 -28.52 2.31
N TYR A 699 -3.84 -28.11 1.31
CA TYR A 699 -2.45 -27.70 1.40
C TYR A 699 -2.31 -26.23 1.04
N GLY A 700 -1.40 -25.52 1.67
CA GLY A 700 -1.13 -24.11 1.39
C GLY A 700 0.33 -23.76 1.62
N THR A 701 0.74 -22.67 1.01
CA THR A 701 2.07 -22.10 1.22
C THR A 701 1.98 -20.62 1.58
N SER A 702 2.93 -20.11 2.35
CA SER A 702 3.22 -18.69 2.41
C SER A 702 4.44 -18.35 1.54
N GLN A 703 4.76 -17.08 1.50
CA GLN A 703 5.89 -16.55 0.75
C GLN A 703 7.19 -17.35 1.00
N PHE A 704 7.96 -17.54 -0.05
CA PHE A 704 9.21 -18.30 -0.04
C PHE A 704 9.05 -19.79 0.28
N GLY A 705 7.81 -20.36 0.19
CA GLY A 705 7.56 -21.78 0.29
C GLY A 705 7.55 -22.36 1.71
N SER A 706 6.97 -21.68 2.69
CA SER A 706 6.62 -22.30 3.96
C SER A 706 5.33 -23.12 3.78
N PHE A 707 5.40 -24.43 4.02
CA PHE A 707 4.30 -25.39 3.74
C PHE A 707 3.46 -25.67 4.96
N VAL A 708 2.15 -25.69 4.77
CA VAL A 708 1.16 -26.11 5.77
C VAL A 708 0.10 -27.01 5.14
N LYS A 709 -0.63 -27.74 5.98
CA LYS A 709 -1.82 -28.48 5.60
C LYS A 709 -2.86 -28.50 6.71
N THR A 710 -4.10 -28.73 6.33
CA THR A 710 -5.21 -29.02 7.24
C THR A 710 -5.83 -30.37 6.89
N PHE A 711 -6.45 -31.05 7.87
CA PHE A 711 -7.19 -32.30 7.68
C PHE A 711 -8.69 -32.15 7.96
N ASN A 712 -9.14 -30.93 8.24
CA ASN A 712 -10.50 -30.65 8.71
C ASN A 712 -11.05 -29.33 8.15
N GLY A 713 -10.77 -29.04 6.87
CA GLY A 713 -11.33 -27.89 6.17
C GLY A 713 -10.86 -26.54 6.72
N GLY A 714 -9.64 -26.49 7.29
CA GLY A 714 -9.05 -25.25 7.81
C GLY A 714 -9.29 -24.97 9.29
N LEU A 715 -10.01 -25.84 10.02
CA LEU A 715 -10.24 -25.64 11.45
C LEU A 715 -8.98 -25.80 12.30
N SER A 716 -7.99 -26.55 11.82
CA SER A 716 -6.67 -26.67 12.44
C SER A 716 -5.58 -26.81 11.39
N ILE A 717 -4.37 -26.35 11.72
CA ILE A 717 -3.24 -26.30 10.82
C ILE A 717 -2.13 -27.23 11.33
N ASN A 718 -1.49 -27.93 10.39
CA ASN A 718 -0.34 -28.78 10.65
C ASN A 718 0.81 -28.36 9.72
N GLY A 719 2.02 -28.30 10.25
CA GLY A 719 3.21 -28.08 9.44
C GLY A 719 3.48 -29.24 8.49
N VAL A 720 4.06 -28.97 7.36
CA VAL A 720 4.58 -29.92 6.38
C VAL A 720 6.09 -29.87 6.41
N ALA A 721 6.77 -31.02 6.32
CA ALA A 721 8.23 -31.06 6.30
C ALA A 721 8.76 -30.31 5.07
N GLN A 722 9.85 -29.57 5.24
CA GLN A 722 10.52 -28.90 4.13
C GLN A 722 11.45 -29.87 3.40
N PRO A 723 11.48 -29.90 2.04
CA PRO A 723 12.44 -30.71 1.31
C PRO A 723 13.87 -30.20 1.52
N ASP A 724 14.76 -31.01 2.08
CA ASP A 724 16.17 -30.70 2.34
C ASP A 724 16.42 -29.37 3.08
N GLY A 725 15.46 -28.97 3.95
CA GLY A 725 15.52 -27.69 4.64
C GLY A 725 15.28 -26.47 3.75
N LYS A 726 14.80 -26.66 2.52
CA LYS A 726 14.45 -25.61 1.58
C LYS A 726 13.05 -25.05 1.90
N GLY A 727 12.85 -23.76 1.58
CA GLY A 727 11.60 -23.06 1.85
C GLY A 727 11.65 -22.20 3.12
N GLY A 728 10.72 -21.27 3.24
CA GLY A 728 10.57 -20.37 4.37
C GLY A 728 11.71 -19.37 4.57
N ASN A 729 12.57 -19.16 3.58
CA ASN A 729 13.67 -18.20 3.61
C ASN A 729 13.78 -17.43 2.29
N PHE A 730 14.48 -16.29 2.32
CA PHE A 730 14.56 -15.32 1.24
C PHE A 730 15.32 -15.74 -0.01
N ASN A 731 15.89 -16.96 -0.07
CA ASN A 731 16.60 -17.45 -1.23
C ASN A 731 15.69 -18.02 -2.32
N TRP A 732 14.43 -18.31 -1.98
CA TRP A 732 13.48 -18.97 -2.86
C TRP A 732 12.54 -17.98 -3.57
N ASN A 733 11.77 -18.48 -4.53
CA ASN A 733 10.81 -17.66 -5.24
C ASN A 733 9.72 -17.14 -4.30
N TRP A 734 9.14 -15.99 -4.64
CA TRP A 734 8.00 -15.42 -3.95
C TRP A 734 6.86 -16.42 -3.84
N ILE A 735 6.48 -17.04 -4.97
CA ILE A 735 5.59 -18.18 -5.04
C ILE A 735 6.41 -19.41 -5.44
N VAL A 736 6.39 -20.44 -4.62
CA VAL A 736 7.08 -21.71 -4.87
C VAL A 736 6.06 -22.70 -5.45
N PRO A 737 6.32 -23.32 -6.64
CA PRO A 737 5.43 -24.29 -7.22
C PRO A 737 5.14 -25.45 -6.27
N TYR A 738 3.86 -25.77 -6.06
CA TYR A 738 3.37 -26.75 -5.12
C TYR A 738 2.09 -27.40 -5.66
N GLY A 739 1.99 -28.73 -5.64
CA GLY A 739 0.80 -29.39 -6.20
C GLY A 739 0.74 -30.89 -5.97
N GLN A 740 -0.44 -31.45 -6.22
CA GLN A 740 -0.70 -32.89 -6.07
C GLN A 740 -0.51 -33.64 -7.40
N ASP A 741 -0.06 -34.91 -7.29
CA ASP A 741 -0.03 -35.82 -8.43
C ASP A 741 -1.46 -36.09 -8.96
N PRO A 742 -1.72 -35.92 -10.26
CA PRO A 742 -3.05 -36.10 -10.81
C PRO A 742 -3.57 -37.54 -10.73
N LEU A 743 -2.69 -38.54 -10.64
CA LEU A 743 -3.04 -39.98 -10.72
C LEU A 743 -2.77 -40.74 -9.41
N VAL A 744 -1.86 -40.31 -8.56
CA VAL A 744 -1.42 -41.04 -7.36
C VAL A 744 -1.80 -40.30 -6.10
N ASN A 745 -2.51 -40.97 -5.20
CA ASN A 745 -2.91 -40.45 -3.90
C ASN A 745 -1.71 -40.18 -2.99
N ASN A 746 -1.80 -39.16 -2.12
CA ASN A 746 -0.76 -38.74 -1.18
C ASN A 746 0.59 -38.41 -1.81
N ARG A 747 0.70 -38.37 -3.16
CA ARG A 747 1.87 -37.90 -3.84
C ARG A 747 1.72 -36.40 -4.12
N ILE A 748 2.69 -35.63 -3.66
CA ILE A 748 2.73 -34.19 -3.87
C ILE A 748 4.13 -33.77 -4.33
N TYR A 749 4.22 -32.64 -4.98
CA TYR A 749 5.43 -32.09 -5.54
C TYR A 749 5.68 -30.67 -5.06
N SER A 750 6.95 -30.28 -4.99
CA SER A 750 7.37 -28.90 -4.86
C SER A 750 8.65 -28.67 -5.67
N ALA A 751 8.86 -27.44 -6.13
CA ALA A 751 10.01 -27.09 -6.96
C ALA A 751 10.72 -25.84 -6.43
N PHE A 752 12.03 -25.99 -6.14
CA PHE A 752 12.95 -24.93 -5.75
C PHE A 752 14.02 -24.75 -6.82
N ASP A 753 15.27 -25.08 -6.57
CA ASP A 753 16.36 -25.28 -7.55
C ASP A 753 16.43 -26.73 -8.06
N GLU A 754 15.63 -27.61 -7.46
CA GLU A 754 15.36 -29.00 -7.84
C GLU A 754 13.87 -29.27 -7.69
N VAL A 755 13.36 -30.29 -8.35
CA VAL A 755 12.00 -30.79 -8.16
C VAL A 755 12.01 -31.88 -7.10
N TYR A 756 11.14 -31.74 -6.11
CA TYR A 756 10.97 -32.70 -5.01
C TYR A 756 9.62 -33.38 -5.10
N GLN A 757 9.61 -34.68 -4.76
CA GLN A 757 8.43 -35.52 -4.66
C GLN A 757 8.30 -36.06 -3.25
N SER A 758 7.10 -35.98 -2.69
CA SER A 758 6.71 -36.72 -1.49
C SER A 758 5.66 -37.77 -1.87
N ASN A 759 5.79 -38.98 -1.36
CA ASN A 759 4.82 -40.07 -1.52
C ASN A 759 3.93 -40.28 -0.26
N ASN A 760 4.03 -39.40 0.73
CA ASN A 760 3.36 -39.54 2.03
C ASN A 760 2.76 -38.20 2.52
N GLY A 761 2.26 -37.37 1.59
CA GLY A 761 1.57 -36.13 1.91
C GLY A 761 2.45 -35.06 2.59
N GLY A 762 3.75 -35.01 2.20
CA GLY A 762 4.68 -34.02 2.68
C GLY A 762 5.43 -34.38 3.97
N ASN A 763 5.34 -35.61 4.45
CA ASN A 763 6.10 -36.02 5.64
C ASN A 763 7.59 -36.27 5.35
N SER A 764 7.93 -36.65 4.12
CA SER A 764 9.32 -36.77 3.62
C SER A 764 9.38 -36.49 2.12
N TRP A 765 10.53 -36.08 1.64
CA TRP A 765 10.75 -35.66 0.26
C TRP A 765 11.96 -36.35 -0.37
N THR A 766 11.92 -36.53 -1.68
CA THR A 766 13.01 -37.04 -2.50
C THR A 766 13.19 -36.16 -3.72
N SER A 767 14.42 -35.74 -4.05
CA SER A 767 14.69 -35.03 -5.30
C SER A 767 14.50 -35.98 -6.50
N ILE A 768 13.82 -35.46 -7.52
CA ILE A 768 13.52 -36.17 -8.78
C ILE A 768 14.05 -35.42 -10.01
N SER A 769 14.95 -34.50 -9.83
CA SER A 769 15.63 -33.76 -10.92
C SER A 769 17.11 -33.52 -10.61
N GLN A 770 17.87 -33.07 -11.59
CA GLN A 770 19.12 -32.38 -11.34
C GLN A 770 18.87 -31.03 -10.64
N ASN A 771 19.94 -30.51 -10.02
CA ASN A 771 19.96 -29.12 -9.57
C ASN A 771 20.17 -28.20 -10.78
N PHE A 772 19.26 -27.21 -10.95
CA PHE A 772 19.30 -26.27 -12.09
C PHE A 772 20.17 -25.03 -11.81
N GLY A 773 20.62 -24.82 -10.57
CA GLY A 773 21.39 -23.65 -10.15
C GLY A 773 20.60 -22.33 -10.14
N SER A 774 19.30 -22.39 -10.36
CA SER A 774 18.35 -21.29 -10.33
C SER A 774 16.99 -21.79 -9.86
N ASN A 775 16.21 -20.91 -9.26
CA ASN A 775 14.86 -21.23 -8.80
C ASN A 775 13.94 -21.55 -9.98
N ILE A 776 13.13 -22.57 -9.81
CA ILE A 776 12.10 -23.00 -10.77
C ILE A 776 10.86 -22.12 -10.60
N ASP A 777 10.41 -21.46 -11.66
CA ASP A 777 9.26 -20.55 -11.62
C ASP A 777 7.92 -21.30 -11.75
N HIS A 778 7.88 -22.33 -12.62
CA HIS A 778 6.70 -23.14 -12.86
C HIS A 778 7.06 -24.62 -12.95
N PHE A 779 6.17 -25.46 -12.42
CA PHE A 779 6.26 -26.91 -12.49
C PHE A 779 4.87 -27.49 -12.64
N LYS A 780 4.68 -28.37 -13.64
CA LYS A 780 3.39 -29.04 -13.91
C LYS A 780 3.61 -30.52 -14.24
N VAL A 781 2.67 -31.34 -13.79
CA VAL A 781 2.60 -32.79 -14.06
C VAL A 781 1.44 -33.03 -15.03
N ALA A 782 1.66 -33.82 -16.08
CA ALA A 782 0.60 -34.07 -17.06
C ALA A 782 -0.61 -34.83 -16.45
N PRO A 783 -1.83 -34.34 -16.63
CA PRO A 783 -3.02 -34.90 -15.96
C PRO A 783 -3.30 -36.35 -16.34
N SER A 784 -3.03 -36.75 -17.59
CA SER A 784 -3.29 -38.10 -18.10
C SER A 784 -2.10 -39.07 -18.00
N ASP A 785 -0.87 -38.55 -17.73
CA ASP A 785 0.34 -39.35 -17.60
C ASP A 785 1.36 -38.67 -16.67
N ASN A 786 1.36 -39.04 -15.42
CA ASN A 786 2.25 -38.44 -14.39
C ASN A 786 3.75 -38.77 -14.60
N THR A 787 4.11 -39.56 -15.61
CA THR A 787 5.52 -39.75 -16.00
C THR A 787 6.04 -38.61 -16.89
N VAL A 788 5.15 -37.75 -17.41
CA VAL A 788 5.48 -36.57 -18.21
C VAL A 788 5.35 -35.32 -17.32
N LYS A 789 6.41 -34.54 -17.24
CA LYS A 789 6.49 -33.34 -16.39
C LYS A 789 7.21 -32.23 -17.14
N TYR A 790 6.79 -31.00 -16.88
CA TYR A 790 7.35 -29.79 -17.45
C TYR A 790 7.70 -28.77 -16.37
N LEU A 791 8.73 -27.99 -16.61
CA LEU A 791 9.06 -26.84 -15.76
C LEU A 791 9.60 -25.68 -16.58
N ALA A 792 9.54 -24.50 -15.99
CA ALA A 792 10.11 -23.27 -16.54
C ALA A 792 11.01 -22.57 -15.52
N ILE A 793 12.12 -22.01 -16.03
CA ILE A 793 13.03 -21.14 -15.31
C ILE A 793 13.25 -19.92 -16.20
N ASN A 794 12.71 -18.76 -15.81
CA ASN A 794 12.68 -17.56 -16.65
C ASN A 794 12.05 -17.85 -18.04
N GLY A 795 12.81 -17.72 -19.11
CA GLY A 795 12.38 -18.03 -20.48
C GLY A 795 12.79 -19.42 -20.97
N SER A 796 13.36 -20.27 -20.10
CA SER A 796 13.81 -21.62 -20.46
C SER A 796 12.78 -22.67 -20.05
N PHE A 797 12.49 -23.61 -20.97
CA PHE A 797 11.53 -24.68 -20.76
C PHE A 797 12.21 -26.03 -20.69
N TYR A 798 11.86 -26.87 -19.72
CA TYR A 798 12.47 -28.19 -19.49
C TYR A 798 11.43 -29.30 -19.43
N ILE A 799 11.83 -30.50 -19.83
CA ILE A 799 10.98 -31.65 -20.00
C ILE A 799 11.56 -32.87 -19.32
N SER A 800 10.74 -33.65 -18.62
CA SER A 800 11.04 -35.01 -18.16
C SER A 800 9.96 -35.96 -18.69
N ILE A 801 10.36 -37.08 -19.34
CA ILE A 801 9.49 -38.13 -19.82
C ILE A 801 9.96 -39.46 -19.22
N GLY A 802 9.01 -40.30 -18.78
CA GLY A 802 9.28 -41.60 -18.24
C GLY A 802 9.95 -41.56 -16.84
N ASN A 803 9.65 -40.52 -16.05
CA ASN A 803 10.27 -40.26 -14.73
C ASN A 803 11.80 -40.14 -14.77
N ASN A 804 12.35 -39.62 -15.85
CA ASN A 804 13.76 -39.34 -15.98
C ASN A 804 14.18 -38.21 -15.03
N THR A 805 15.26 -38.42 -14.25
CA THR A 805 15.80 -37.42 -13.34
C THR A 805 16.72 -36.40 -14.05
N ASN A 806 17.15 -36.69 -15.27
CA ASN A 806 17.87 -35.73 -16.13
C ASN A 806 16.88 -35.06 -17.07
N TRP A 807 16.47 -33.84 -16.74
CA TRP A 807 15.54 -33.05 -17.52
C TRP A 807 16.24 -32.41 -18.71
N THR A 808 15.54 -32.39 -19.87
CA THR A 808 16.07 -31.87 -21.12
C THR A 808 15.51 -30.49 -21.39
N ALA A 809 16.37 -29.53 -21.74
CA ALA A 809 15.94 -28.21 -22.19
C ALA A 809 15.32 -28.28 -23.59
N ALA A 810 14.18 -27.62 -23.79
CA ALA A 810 13.55 -27.45 -25.09
C ALA A 810 14.28 -26.39 -25.93
N SER A 811 14.17 -26.53 -27.26
CA SER A 811 14.63 -25.49 -28.18
C SER A 811 13.54 -24.43 -28.34
N LEU A 812 13.48 -23.48 -27.40
CA LEU A 812 12.53 -22.36 -27.38
C LEU A 812 13.32 -21.06 -27.33
N ASN A 813 12.97 -20.09 -28.18
CA ASN A 813 13.55 -18.76 -28.15
C ASN A 813 12.43 -17.71 -27.97
N LEU A 814 12.43 -17.06 -26.83
CA LEU A 814 11.46 -16.01 -26.46
C LEU A 814 12.06 -14.59 -26.57
N ASN A 815 13.18 -14.41 -27.29
CA ASN A 815 13.82 -13.10 -27.47
C ASN A 815 14.03 -12.30 -26.17
N GLY A 816 14.34 -13.00 -25.06
CA GLY A 816 14.47 -12.39 -23.73
C GLY A 816 13.19 -12.38 -22.89
N GLY A 817 12.07 -12.82 -23.47
CA GLY A 817 10.81 -12.98 -22.75
C GLY A 817 10.85 -14.08 -21.69
N ARG A 818 9.88 -14.07 -20.80
CA ARG A 818 9.72 -14.97 -19.66
C ARG A 818 8.48 -15.84 -19.82
N ILE A 819 8.49 -17.06 -19.28
CA ILE A 819 7.31 -17.92 -19.21
C ILE A 819 6.53 -17.56 -17.93
N ASN A 820 5.26 -17.21 -18.08
CA ASN A 820 4.35 -16.82 -17.00
C ASN A 820 3.43 -17.94 -16.54
N GLU A 821 3.14 -18.94 -17.40
CA GLU A 821 2.32 -20.10 -17.05
C GLU A 821 2.58 -21.26 -18.03
N ILE A 822 2.36 -22.48 -17.54
CA ILE A 822 2.39 -23.73 -18.32
C ILE A 822 1.04 -24.42 -18.13
N ALA A 823 0.35 -24.74 -19.24
CA ALA A 823 -0.86 -25.54 -19.22
C ALA A 823 -0.68 -26.79 -20.08
N ILE A 824 -0.96 -27.96 -19.53
CA ILE A 824 -0.86 -29.25 -20.20
C ILE A 824 -2.26 -29.70 -20.56
N HIS A 825 -2.45 -30.17 -21.81
CA HIS A 825 -3.76 -30.66 -22.27
C HIS A 825 -4.24 -31.83 -21.40
N PRO A 826 -5.51 -31.85 -20.96
CA PRO A 826 -6.01 -32.83 -19.98
C PRO A 826 -5.84 -34.30 -20.43
N THR A 827 -6.01 -34.61 -21.71
CA THR A 827 -6.00 -35.98 -22.24
C THR A 827 -4.79 -36.29 -23.13
N ASN A 828 -3.99 -35.26 -23.51
CA ASN A 828 -2.79 -35.43 -24.34
C ASN A 828 -1.54 -34.84 -23.67
N PRO A 829 -0.72 -35.66 -22.98
CA PRO A 829 0.45 -35.18 -22.23
C PRO A 829 1.53 -34.52 -23.10
N ALA A 830 1.54 -34.79 -24.44
CA ALA A 830 2.49 -34.18 -25.37
C ALA A 830 2.06 -32.79 -25.87
N LYS A 831 0.81 -32.39 -25.63
CA LYS A 831 0.27 -31.09 -26.01
C LYS A 831 0.35 -30.13 -24.82
N VAL A 832 1.11 -29.04 -24.99
CA VAL A 832 1.36 -28.07 -23.92
C VAL A 832 1.31 -26.65 -24.49
N ALA A 833 0.70 -25.74 -23.72
CA ALA A 833 0.71 -24.30 -23.98
C ALA A 833 1.54 -23.57 -22.93
N ILE A 834 2.17 -22.47 -23.32
CA ILE A 834 2.85 -21.53 -22.41
C ILE A 834 2.38 -20.12 -22.68
N ALA A 835 2.20 -19.36 -21.59
CA ALA A 835 2.00 -17.91 -21.62
C ALA A 835 3.35 -17.21 -21.41
N THR A 836 3.63 -16.16 -22.19
CA THR A 836 4.94 -15.51 -22.19
C THR A 836 4.85 -13.99 -22.21
N THR A 837 5.93 -13.30 -21.81
CA THR A 837 6.01 -11.84 -21.82
C THR A 837 6.47 -11.27 -23.17
N ASP A 838 6.91 -12.09 -24.10
CA ASP A 838 7.32 -11.64 -25.44
C ASP A 838 6.13 -11.39 -26.37
N SER A 839 6.39 -10.88 -27.57
CA SER A 839 5.35 -10.56 -28.56
C SER A 839 4.60 -11.79 -29.10
N GLY A 840 5.13 -13.00 -28.89
CA GLY A 840 4.48 -14.26 -29.24
C GLY A 840 3.37 -14.68 -28.27
N LYS A 841 3.32 -14.10 -27.09
CA LYS A 841 2.29 -14.19 -26.02
C LYS A 841 1.92 -15.59 -25.59
N VAL A 842 1.35 -16.38 -26.48
CA VAL A 842 0.92 -17.77 -26.23
C VAL A 842 1.55 -18.67 -27.28
N TYR A 843 2.24 -19.70 -26.84
CA TYR A 843 2.82 -20.72 -27.69
C TYR A 843 2.25 -22.08 -27.37
N VAL A 844 2.01 -22.90 -28.43
CA VAL A 844 1.56 -24.27 -28.30
C VAL A 844 2.55 -25.24 -28.96
N SER A 845 2.86 -26.33 -28.26
CA SER A 845 3.57 -27.47 -28.73
C SER A 845 2.64 -28.69 -28.73
N ASN A 846 2.69 -29.51 -29.79
CA ASN A 846 1.99 -30.79 -29.87
C ASN A 846 2.92 -32.02 -29.75
N ASN A 847 4.18 -31.79 -29.40
CA ASN A 847 5.22 -32.83 -29.43
C ASN A 847 6.21 -32.70 -28.26
N ASN A 848 5.66 -32.56 -27.05
CA ASN A 848 6.43 -32.44 -25.81
C ASN A 848 7.44 -31.26 -25.83
N GLY A 849 7.11 -30.12 -26.43
CA GLY A 849 7.97 -28.94 -26.45
C GLY A 849 9.15 -28.99 -27.43
N VAL A 850 9.17 -29.99 -28.39
CA VAL A 850 10.21 -30.07 -29.41
C VAL A 850 10.09 -28.94 -30.44
N THR A 851 8.83 -28.60 -30.81
CA THR A 851 8.54 -27.44 -31.66
C THR A 851 7.41 -26.62 -31.08
N TRP A 852 7.42 -25.32 -31.34
CA TRP A 852 6.50 -24.35 -30.79
C TRP A 852 5.93 -23.46 -31.89
N ASN A 853 4.63 -23.19 -31.82
CA ASN A 853 3.93 -22.24 -32.71
C ASN A 853 3.30 -21.16 -31.83
N SER A 854 3.57 -19.89 -32.14
CA SER A 854 2.84 -18.77 -31.50
C SER A 854 1.40 -18.75 -32.06
N ILE A 855 0.46 -18.54 -31.14
CA ILE A 855 -0.96 -18.33 -31.42
C ILE A 855 -1.43 -16.96 -30.89
N ALA A 856 -0.53 -15.95 -30.84
CA ALA A 856 -0.87 -14.59 -30.40
C ALA A 856 -2.00 -13.96 -31.23
N TRP A 857 -2.02 -14.23 -32.51
CA TRP A 857 -3.00 -13.77 -33.53
C TRP A 857 -3.52 -12.35 -33.26
N ASP A 858 -4.80 -12.22 -32.87
CA ASP A 858 -5.51 -10.97 -32.65
C ASP A 858 -5.70 -10.61 -31.17
N LEU A 859 -5.00 -11.29 -30.25
CA LEU A 859 -5.00 -10.90 -28.84
C LEU A 859 -4.59 -9.43 -28.66
N PRO A 860 -5.22 -8.71 -27.71
CA PRO A 860 -4.78 -7.36 -27.36
C PRO A 860 -3.33 -7.35 -26.87
N ASN A 861 -2.71 -6.17 -26.85
CA ASN A 861 -1.32 -6.04 -26.42
C ASN A 861 -1.17 -6.01 -24.89
N PHE A 862 -1.91 -6.89 -24.21
CA PHE A 862 -1.78 -7.23 -22.81
C PHE A 862 -0.84 -8.43 -22.63
N VAL A 863 -0.35 -8.62 -21.41
CA VAL A 863 0.57 -9.73 -21.08
C VAL A 863 -0.24 -10.91 -20.53
N PRO A 864 -0.12 -12.12 -21.12
CA PRO A 864 -0.73 -13.33 -20.59
C PRO A 864 -0.16 -13.74 -19.23
N GLN A 865 -1.03 -14.15 -18.32
CA GLN A 865 -0.69 -14.53 -16.95
C GLN A 865 -1.10 -15.95 -16.58
N ALA A 866 -2.20 -16.45 -17.17
CA ALA A 866 -2.79 -17.73 -16.84
C ALA A 866 -3.31 -18.44 -18.10
N LEU A 867 -3.37 -19.78 -18.07
CA LEU A 867 -3.87 -20.63 -19.16
C LEU A 867 -4.68 -21.79 -18.59
N ALA A 868 -5.77 -22.17 -19.26
CA ALA A 868 -6.52 -23.39 -18.96
C ALA A 868 -7.02 -24.07 -20.22
N TRP A 869 -6.78 -25.40 -20.38
CA TRP A 869 -7.31 -26.20 -21.46
C TRP A 869 -8.70 -26.74 -21.15
N GLN A 870 -9.65 -26.60 -22.09
CA GLN A 870 -10.95 -27.26 -22.05
C GLN A 870 -10.92 -28.52 -22.93
N ASP A 871 -11.28 -29.66 -22.36
CA ASP A 871 -11.43 -30.92 -23.08
C ASP A 871 -12.83 -30.99 -23.70
N ASN A 872 -13.03 -30.22 -24.78
CA ASN A 872 -14.31 -30.15 -25.52
C ASN A 872 -14.29 -30.82 -26.90
N GLY A 873 -13.20 -31.53 -27.25
CA GLY A 873 -13.02 -32.13 -28.58
C GLY A 873 -12.48 -31.17 -29.64
N GLU A 874 -12.52 -29.87 -29.41
CA GLU A 874 -12.00 -28.80 -30.29
C GLU A 874 -10.73 -28.14 -29.74
N ASP A 875 -10.11 -28.73 -28.71
CA ASP A 875 -8.91 -28.18 -28.07
C ASP A 875 -9.10 -26.76 -27.55
N GLY A 876 -10.19 -26.49 -26.84
CA GLY A 876 -10.48 -25.16 -26.28
C GLY A 876 -9.40 -24.69 -25.33
N LEU A 877 -8.97 -23.44 -25.48
CA LEU A 877 -7.92 -22.83 -24.65
C LEU A 877 -8.34 -21.43 -24.16
N TYR A 878 -8.33 -21.26 -22.84
CA TYR A 878 -8.51 -19.95 -22.21
C TYR A 878 -7.15 -19.33 -21.88
N VAL A 879 -7.04 -18.00 -22.06
CA VAL A 879 -5.92 -17.19 -21.60
C VAL A 879 -6.42 -16.06 -20.73
N GLY A 880 -5.93 -15.99 -19.49
CA GLY A 880 -6.09 -14.85 -18.59
C GLY A 880 -4.93 -13.89 -18.79
N MET A 881 -5.23 -12.61 -18.98
CA MET A 881 -4.23 -11.56 -19.23
C MET A 881 -4.18 -10.55 -18.08
N ASN A 882 -3.36 -9.52 -18.21
CA ASN A 882 -3.39 -8.40 -17.26
C ASN A 882 -4.80 -7.79 -17.16
N TYR A 883 -5.58 -7.87 -18.27
CA TYR A 883 -6.96 -7.43 -18.31
C TYR A 883 -7.76 -8.38 -19.19
N GLY A 884 -8.77 -9.02 -18.57
CA GLY A 884 -9.72 -9.90 -19.24
C GLY A 884 -9.25 -11.33 -19.48
N VAL A 885 -10.20 -12.16 -19.91
CA VAL A 885 -10.03 -13.55 -20.33
C VAL A 885 -10.42 -13.66 -21.79
N TYR A 886 -9.68 -14.46 -22.56
CA TYR A 886 -9.92 -14.72 -23.97
C TYR A 886 -9.95 -16.21 -24.23
N TYR A 887 -10.72 -16.65 -25.21
CA TYR A 887 -10.91 -18.06 -25.58
C TYR A 887 -10.63 -18.29 -27.07
N THR A 888 -10.03 -19.42 -27.39
CA THR A 888 -9.90 -19.94 -28.76
C THR A 888 -10.03 -21.46 -28.77
N ASP A 889 -10.39 -22.02 -29.95
CA ASP A 889 -10.37 -23.45 -30.23
C ASP A 889 -10.18 -23.71 -31.75
N ASN A 890 -10.16 -24.98 -32.16
CA ASN A 890 -9.96 -25.38 -33.57
C ASN A 890 -11.07 -24.88 -34.50
N SER A 891 -12.29 -24.65 -34.01
CA SER A 891 -13.44 -24.19 -34.82
C SER A 891 -13.34 -22.69 -35.15
N LEU A 892 -12.70 -21.91 -34.27
CA LEU A 892 -12.56 -20.46 -34.40
C LEU A 892 -11.44 -20.03 -35.36
N GLY A 893 -10.63 -20.97 -35.86
CA GLY A 893 -9.47 -20.68 -36.69
C GLY A 893 -8.39 -19.92 -35.94
N ASN A 894 -7.80 -18.90 -36.57
CA ASN A 894 -6.70 -18.12 -35.98
C ASN A 894 -7.23 -16.88 -35.25
N THR A 895 -8.21 -17.05 -34.34
CA THR A 895 -8.86 -15.94 -33.66
C THR A 895 -9.10 -16.22 -32.16
N TRP A 896 -9.04 -15.18 -31.36
CA TRP A 896 -9.45 -15.19 -29.97
C TRP A 896 -10.76 -14.43 -29.80
N ILE A 897 -11.67 -14.93 -29.02
CA ILE A 897 -12.90 -14.23 -28.65
C ILE A 897 -12.79 -13.69 -27.23
N PRO A 898 -13.21 -12.45 -26.95
CA PRO A 898 -13.28 -11.93 -25.57
C PRO A 898 -14.25 -12.78 -24.74
N PHE A 899 -13.78 -13.31 -23.62
CA PHE A 899 -14.56 -14.18 -22.72
C PHE A 899 -14.73 -13.50 -21.35
N ASN A 900 -15.10 -12.22 -21.31
CA ASN A 900 -15.06 -11.37 -20.13
C ASN A 900 -16.36 -10.60 -19.88
N ASN A 901 -17.50 -11.06 -20.37
CA ASN A 901 -18.79 -10.41 -20.07
C ASN A 901 -19.11 -10.54 -18.58
N GLY A 902 -19.20 -9.40 -17.88
CA GLY A 902 -19.41 -9.31 -16.43
C GLY A 902 -18.12 -9.43 -15.59
N LEU A 903 -16.97 -9.77 -16.18
CA LEU A 903 -15.68 -9.80 -15.49
C LEU A 903 -15.08 -8.39 -15.41
N PRO A 904 -14.61 -7.92 -14.26
CA PRO A 904 -13.87 -6.65 -14.19
C PRO A 904 -12.55 -6.72 -14.97
N ASN A 905 -12.11 -5.58 -15.49
CA ASN A 905 -10.81 -5.47 -16.15
C ASN A 905 -9.69 -5.42 -15.12
N VAL A 906 -9.33 -6.58 -14.62
CA VAL A 906 -8.34 -6.80 -13.57
C VAL A 906 -7.39 -7.91 -13.99
N ARG A 907 -6.21 -7.97 -13.38
CA ARG A 907 -5.22 -9.01 -13.62
C ARG A 907 -5.74 -10.39 -13.23
N ILE A 908 -5.66 -11.35 -14.16
CA ILE A 908 -6.04 -12.75 -13.96
C ILE A 908 -4.79 -13.55 -13.60
N ASN A 909 -4.61 -13.87 -12.32
CA ASN A 909 -3.41 -14.58 -11.88
C ASN A 909 -3.48 -16.10 -12.07
N GLU A 910 -4.69 -16.68 -12.10
CA GLU A 910 -4.89 -18.11 -12.36
C GLU A 910 -6.25 -18.40 -12.95
N LEU A 911 -6.31 -19.46 -13.76
CA LEU A 911 -7.53 -20.02 -14.33
C LEU A 911 -7.59 -21.51 -14.03
N GLU A 912 -8.73 -22.00 -13.49
CA GLU A 912 -8.95 -23.39 -13.18
C GLU A 912 -10.33 -23.86 -13.69
N ILE A 913 -10.40 -25.08 -14.22
CA ILE A 913 -11.65 -25.69 -14.68
C ILE A 913 -12.13 -26.73 -13.67
N ASN A 914 -13.37 -26.57 -13.19
CA ASN A 914 -14.09 -27.62 -12.49
C ASN A 914 -14.95 -28.40 -13.49
N THR A 915 -14.57 -29.65 -13.73
CA THR A 915 -15.28 -30.54 -14.70
C THR A 915 -16.60 -31.10 -14.15
N ALA A 916 -16.75 -31.16 -12.79
CA ALA A 916 -17.97 -31.65 -12.15
C ALA A 916 -19.11 -30.62 -12.21
N GLU A 917 -18.79 -29.32 -12.25
CA GLU A 917 -19.75 -28.23 -12.42
C GLU A 917 -19.80 -27.69 -13.85
N ASN A 918 -18.84 -28.07 -14.69
CA ASN A 918 -18.64 -27.52 -16.05
C ASN A 918 -18.43 -25.99 -16.02
N LYS A 919 -17.56 -25.53 -15.08
CA LYS A 919 -17.30 -24.09 -14.83
C LYS A 919 -15.82 -23.77 -14.95
N LEU A 920 -15.52 -22.53 -15.40
CA LEU A 920 -14.22 -21.90 -15.34
C LEU A 920 -14.17 -20.95 -14.13
N TYR A 921 -13.09 -21.02 -13.38
CA TYR A 921 -12.80 -20.15 -12.23
C TYR A 921 -11.58 -19.27 -12.52
N ALA A 922 -11.65 -17.99 -12.14
CA ALA A 922 -10.59 -17.02 -12.29
C ALA A 922 -10.21 -16.40 -10.95
N ALA A 923 -8.98 -16.59 -10.53
CA ALA A 923 -8.38 -15.84 -9.43
C ALA A 923 -7.87 -14.50 -9.95
N THR A 924 -8.37 -13.42 -9.36
CA THR A 924 -7.99 -12.07 -9.75
C THR A 924 -7.13 -11.40 -8.68
N TYR A 925 -6.27 -10.47 -9.10
CA TYR A 925 -5.48 -9.68 -8.16
C TYR A 925 -6.16 -8.33 -7.91
N GLY A 926 -7.06 -8.31 -6.90
CA GLY A 926 -7.77 -7.11 -6.47
C GLY A 926 -9.31 -7.17 -6.60
N ARG A 927 -9.87 -8.20 -7.25
CA ARG A 927 -11.33 -8.34 -7.41
C ARG A 927 -11.84 -9.74 -7.01
N GLY A 928 -11.08 -10.45 -6.16
CA GLY A 928 -11.50 -11.74 -5.61
C GLY A 928 -11.55 -12.88 -6.63
N LEU A 929 -12.44 -13.82 -6.39
CA LEU A 929 -12.69 -15.01 -7.22
C LEU A 929 -13.93 -14.83 -8.10
N TRP A 930 -13.83 -15.24 -9.35
CA TRP A 930 -14.91 -15.18 -10.33
C TRP A 930 -15.14 -16.55 -10.96
N ARG A 931 -16.37 -16.85 -11.41
CA ARG A 931 -16.68 -18.07 -12.16
C ARG A 931 -17.62 -17.81 -13.32
N THR A 932 -17.57 -18.69 -14.32
CA THR A 932 -18.50 -18.67 -15.47
C THR A 932 -18.68 -20.08 -16.02
N ASP A 933 -19.71 -20.31 -16.85
CA ASP A 933 -19.83 -21.53 -17.65
C ASP A 933 -18.67 -21.63 -18.63
N LEU A 934 -18.26 -22.87 -18.94
CA LEU A 934 -17.32 -23.13 -20.04
C LEU A 934 -17.94 -22.72 -21.38
N TYR A 935 -17.08 -22.35 -22.32
CA TYR A 935 -17.52 -22.09 -23.70
C TYR A 935 -18.16 -23.33 -24.31
N ASP A 936 -19.35 -23.15 -24.88
CA ASP A 936 -20.09 -24.16 -25.61
C ASP A 936 -20.69 -23.50 -26.85
N GLU A 937 -20.24 -23.90 -28.04
CA GLU A 937 -20.72 -23.36 -29.29
C GLU A 937 -22.24 -23.55 -29.47
N ALA A 938 -22.81 -24.66 -28.96
CA ALA A 938 -24.22 -24.94 -29.00
C ALA A 938 -25.08 -24.02 -28.11
N LEU A 939 -24.49 -23.45 -27.06
CA LEU A 939 -25.13 -22.46 -26.16
C LEU A 939 -24.80 -21.02 -26.57
N SER A 940 -23.80 -20.80 -27.40
CA SER A 940 -23.54 -19.52 -28.04
C SER A 940 -24.58 -19.23 -29.14
N ILE A 941 -25.85 -19.19 -28.77
CA ILE A 941 -26.85 -18.48 -29.54
C ILE A 941 -26.32 -17.06 -29.61
N SER A 942 -25.89 -16.63 -30.81
CA SER A 942 -25.54 -15.27 -31.09
C SER A 942 -26.57 -14.38 -30.39
N ASP A 943 -26.23 -13.72 -29.31
CA ASP A 943 -26.99 -12.59 -28.78
C ASP A 943 -26.99 -11.56 -29.91
N PHE A 944 -28.01 -11.63 -30.75
CA PHE A 944 -28.20 -10.68 -31.82
C PHE A 944 -28.21 -9.31 -31.20
N ASN A 945 -27.26 -8.50 -31.61
CA ASN A 945 -27.08 -7.12 -31.16
C ASN A 945 -28.44 -6.40 -31.19
N ILE A 946 -29.08 -6.26 -30.01
CA ILE A 946 -30.43 -5.76 -29.80
C ILE A 946 -30.40 -4.21 -29.80
N ASP A 947 -29.27 -3.60 -30.22
CA ASP A 947 -29.02 -2.16 -30.10
C ASP A 947 -30.01 -1.25 -30.82
N ASN A 948 -31.03 -1.82 -31.44
CA ASN A 948 -32.01 -1.02 -32.16
C ASN A 948 -33.47 -1.24 -31.73
N LEU A 949 -33.78 -2.10 -30.72
CA LEU A 949 -35.10 -2.16 -30.13
C LEU A 949 -35.21 -1.23 -28.93
N SER A 950 -35.91 -0.13 -29.08
CA SER A 950 -36.22 0.80 -28.04
C SER A 950 -37.56 0.49 -27.41
N VAL A 951 -37.61 0.43 -26.05
CA VAL A 951 -38.84 0.30 -25.25
C VAL A 951 -38.85 1.45 -24.28
N TYR A 952 -39.83 2.37 -24.48
CA TYR A 952 -39.88 3.58 -23.68
C TYR A 952 -41.30 4.12 -23.48
N PRO A 953 -41.58 4.80 -22.36
CA PRO A 953 -40.80 4.93 -21.16
C PRO A 953 -40.62 3.56 -20.48
N ASN A 954 -39.53 3.38 -19.71
CA ASN A 954 -39.31 2.20 -18.87
C ASN A 954 -38.54 2.72 -17.63
N PRO A 955 -39.12 2.79 -16.43
CA PRO A 955 -40.51 2.36 -16.09
C PRO A 955 -41.65 3.06 -16.84
N ALA A 956 -42.78 2.36 -16.97
CA ALA A 956 -43.96 2.80 -17.69
C ALA A 956 -45.20 2.84 -16.81
N LYS A 957 -46.06 3.84 -16.98
CA LYS A 957 -47.31 3.93 -16.23
C LYS A 957 -48.52 3.55 -17.10
N ASP A 958 -48.83 4.36 -18.10
CA ASP A 958 -50.06 4.23 -18.88
C ASP A 958 -49.81 3.53 -20.24
N PHE A 959 -48.58 3.58 -20.74
CA PHE A 959 -48.24 2.98 -22.04
C PHE A 959 -46.74 2.76 -22.19
N ILE A 960 -46.38 1.86 -23.09
CA ILE A 960 -45.02 1.70 -23.64
C ILE A 960 -45.03 1.88 -25.15
N ASN A 961 -43.94 2.43 -25.68
CA ASN A 961 -43.65 2.50 -27.11
C ASN A 961 -42.56 1.48 -27.43
N LEU A 962 -42.79 0.71 -28.50
CA LEU A 962 -41.81 -0.19 -29.07
C LEU A 962 -41.38 0.36 -30.43
N LYS A 963 -40.09 0.54 -30.64
CA LYS A 963 -39.52 1.00 -31.91
C LYS A 963 -38.28 0.17 -32.23
N TRP A 964 -38.20 -0.30 -33.46
CA TRP A 964 -37.05 -1.08 -33.95
C TRP A 964 -36.67 -0.57 -35.34
N ASN A 965 -35.37 -0.41 -35.62
CA ASN A 965 -34.92 0.21 -36.88
C ASN A 965 -34.94 -0.77 -38.08
N ARG A 966 -35.68 -1.87 -37.99
CA ARG A 966 -35.87 -2.82 -39.09
C ARG A 966 -37.30 -2.80 -39.57
N SER A 967 -37.49 -2.86 -40.90
CA SER A 967 -38.79 -2.93 -41.56
C SER A 967 -39.10 -4.40 -41.89
N GLU A 968 -39.52 -5.15 -40.88
CA GLU A 968 -40.07 -6.48 -41.03
C GLU A 968 -41.32 -6.66 -40.14
N GLY A 969 -42.20 -7.56 -40.52
CA GLY A 969 -43.38 -7.88 -39.72
C GLY A 969 -43.04 -8.84 -38.58
N VAL A 970 -43.06 -8.34 -37.32
CA VAL A 970 -42.75 -9.14 -36.14
C VAL A 970 -44.01 -9.44 -35.32
N ASN A 971 -44.00 -10.55 -34.60
CA ASN A 971 -44.99 -10.84 -33.59
C ASN A 971 -44.50 -10.34 -32.24
N VAL A 972 -45.30 -9.45 -31.61
CA VAL A 972 -44.99 -8.88 -30.31
C VAL A 972 -45.80 -9.58 -29.21
N ARG A 973 -45.19 -10.06 -28.19
CA ARG A 973 -45.81 -10.65 -26.99
C ARG A 973 -45.34 -9.95 -25.73
N LEU A 974 -46.22 -9.75 -24.75
CA LEU A 974 -45.81 -9.31 -23.40
C LEU A 974 -46.21 -10.38 -22.41
N TYR A 975 -45.27 -10.76 -21.57
CA TYR A 975 -45.46 -11.73 -20.49
C TYR A 975 -45.27 -11.07 -19.11
N ASN A 976 -46.05 -11.49 -18.11
CA ASN A 976 -45.79 -11.18 -16.72
C ASN A 976 -44.66 -12.09 -16.15
N VAL A 977 -44.30 -11.87 -14.88
CA VAL A 977 -43.23 -12.67 -14.19
C VAL A 977 -43.62 -14.17 -14.00
N LEU A 978 -44.92 -14.51 -14.07
CA LEU A 978 -45.40 -15.89 -13.98
C LEU A 978 -45.36 -16.61 -15.33
N GLY A 979 -45.02 -15.91 -16.43
CA GLY A 979 -44.99 -16.44 -17.78
C GLY A 979 -46.33 -16.37 -18.50
N ASP A 980 -47.35 -15.69 -17.94
CA ASP A 980 -48.64 -15.53 -18.59
C ASP A 980 -48.58 -14.50 -19.70
N LEU A 981 -49.12 -14.83 -20.87
CA LEU A 981 -49.22 -13.90 -21.99
C LEU A 981 -50.33 -12.86 -21.74
N VAL A 982 -49.92 -11.59 -21.50
CA VAL A 982 -50.88 -10.49 -21.17
C VAL A 982 -51.13 -9.60 -22.37
N TYR A 983 -50.31 -9.62 -23.43
CA TYR A 983 -50.54 -8.91 -24.67
C TYR A 983 -49.95 -9.64 -25.87
N TYR A 984 -50.63 -9.56 -27.00
CA TYR A 984 -50.20 -10.14 -28.30
C TYR A 984 -50.58 -9.23 -29.46
N ALA A 985 -49.58 -8.91 -30.30
CA ALA A 985 -49.81 -8.25 -31.59
C ALA A 985 -49.08 -8.97 -32.70
N LYS A 986 -49.80 -9.34 -33.76
CA LYS A 986 -49.25 -10.14 -34.88
C LYS A 986 -48.78 -9.22 -36.01
N ASN A 987 -47.67 -9.57 -36.64
CA ASN A 987 -47.15 -8.98 -37.88
C ASN A 987 -47.05 -7.44 -37.81
N LYS A 988 -46.41 -6.88 -36.77
CA LYS A 988 -46.23 -5.45 -36.61
C LYS A 988 -44.89 -4.98 -37.19
N ASP A 989 -44.92 -3.91 -37.95
CA ASP A 989 -43.76 -3.20 -38.47
C ASP A 989 -43.28 -2.21 -37.40
N LEU A 990 -42.22 -2.56 -36.67
CA LEU A 990 -41.67 -1.74 -35.62
C LEU A 990 -40.69 -0.64 -36.10
N SER A 991 -40.45 -0.50 -37.40
CA SER A 991 -39.81 0.70 -37.97
C SER A 991 -40.69 1.93 -37.71
N LYS A 992 -41.98 1.69 -37.54
CA LYS A 992 -42.98 2.63 -36.98
C LYS A 992 -43.21 2.30 -35.50
N THR A 993 -43.32 3.30 -34.67
CA THR A 993 -43.50 3.10 -33.23
C THR A 993 -44.85 2.37 -32.99
N LEU A 994 -44.81 1.22 -32.34
CA LEU A 994 -45.96 0.53 -31.80
C LEU A 994 -46.23 1.05 -30.37
N ARG A 995 -47.34 1.72 -30.15
CA ARG A 995 -47.77 2.12 -28.80
C ARG A 995 -48.67 1.04 -28.21
N MET A 996 -48.35 0.59 -27.00
CA MET A 996 -49.07 -0.43 -26.24
C MET A 996 -49.62 0.25 -24.97
N ASP A 997 -50.92 0.14 -24.72
CA ASP A 997 -51.54 0.61 -23.47
C ASP A 997 -51.22 -0.38 -22.36
N THR A 998 -50.73 0.13 -21.26
CA THR A 998 -50.33 -0.64 -20.06
C THR A 998 -51.22 -0.30 -18.83
N SER A 999 -52.18 0.59 -18.99
CA SER A 999 -53.04 1.06 -17.87
C SER A 999 -53.89 -0.04 -17.19
N ALA A 1000 -54.11 -1.18 -17.89
CA ALA A 1000 -54.83 -2.34 -17.35
C ALA A 1000 -53.93 -3.41 -16.72
N PHE A 1001 -52.59 -3.22 -16.73
CA PHE A 1001 -51.66 -4.23 -16.21
C PHE A 1001 -51.30 -3.88 -14.75
N ALA A 1002 -51.06 -4.90 -13.96
CA ALA A 1002 -50.61 -4.69 -12.57
C ALA A 1002 -49.19 -4.11 -12.55
N GLU A 1003 -48.87 -3.33 -11.53
CA GLU A 1003 -47.50 -2.87 -11.29
C GLU A 1003 -46.56 -4.08 -11.14
N GLY A 1004 -45.36 -4.01 -11.76
CA GLY A 1004 -44.40 -5.07 -11.68
C GLY A 1004 -43.51 -5.24 -12.93
N LEU A 1005 -42.80 -6.34 -12.96
CA LEU A 1005 -41.87 -6.70 -14.03
C LEU A 1005 -42.58 -7.48 -15.15
N TYR A 1006 -42.30 -7.10 -16.39
CA TYR A 1006 -42.83 -7.75 -17.61
C TYR A 1006 -41.70 -8.01 -18.61
N PHE A 1007 -41.95 -8.93 -19.54
CA PHE A 1007 -41.02 -9.26 -20.62
C PHE A 1007 -41.69 -9.07 -21.97
N VAL A 1008 -41.22 -8.13 -22.78
CA VAL A 1008 -41.58 -7.98 -24.19
C VAL A 1008 -40.78 -9.00 -25.01
N LYS A 1009 -41.47 -9.88 -25.74
CA LYS A 1009 -40.89 -10.84 -26.68
C LYS A 1009 -41.28 -10.51 -28.09
N LEU A 1010 -40.30 -10.44 -29.00
CA LEU A 1010 -40.49 -10.30 -30.45
C LEU A 1010 -40.04 -11.59 -31.15
N ASN A 1011 -40.91 -12.14 -31.97
CA ASN A 1011 -40.51 -13.19 -32.93
C ASN A 1011 -40.23 -12.54 -34.26
N THR A 1012 -39.00 -12.65 -34.72
CA THR A 1012 -38.47 -12.05 -35.96
C THR A 1012 -38.08 -13.15 -36.96
N SER A 1013 -37.74 -12.75 -38.16
CA SER A 1013 -37.21 -13.70 -39.18
C SER A 1013 -35.83 -14.29 -38.82
N ILE A 1014 -35.14 -13.68 -37.88
CA ILE A 1014 -33.78 -14.02 -37.48
C ILE A 1014 -33.68 -14.59 -36.04
N GLY A 1015 -34.83 -14.74 -35.33
CA GLY A 1015 -34.86 -15.29 -33.97
C GLY A 1015 -35.78 -14.54 -33.02
N GLU A 1016 -35.73 -14.85 -31.76
CA GLU A 1016 -36.58 -14.30 -30.72
C GLU A 1016 -35.81 -13.25 -29.91
N ILE A 1017 -36.40 -12.05 -29.73
CA ILE A 1017 -35.85 -10.93 -28.96
C ILE A 1017 -36.66 -10.74 -27.68
N THR A 1018 -36.02 -10.60 -26.51
CA THR A 1018 -36.70 -10.29 -25.23
C THR A 1018 -36.13 -9.03 -24.58
N LYS A 1019 -37.02 -8.14 -24.12
CA LYS A 1019 -36.65 -6.93 -23.33
C LYS A 1019 -37.49 -6.86 -22.06
N LYS A 1020 -36.84 -6.46 -20.98
CA LYS A 1020 -37.42 -6.23 -19.68
C LYS A 1020 -38.15 -4.87 -19.63
N VAL A 1021 -39.37 -4.85 -19.07
CA VAL A 1021 -40.19 -3.63 -18.89
C VAL A 1021 -40.69 -3.63 -17.46
N ILE A 1022 -40.63 -2.47 -16.80
CA ILE A 1022 -41.21 -2.21 -15.49
C ILE A 1022 -42.47 -1.37 -15.70
N ILE A 1023 -43.60 -1.78 -15.12
CA ILE A 1023 -44.90 -1.02 -15.12
C ILE A 1023 -45.13 -0.57 -13.69
N GLU A 1024 -45.37 0.75 -13.51
CA GLU A 1024 -45.63 1.45 -12.25
C GLU A 1024 -47.03 1.99 -12.18
#